data_c117941cde82ce44a2ff36eb9c6ceb5a
#
_entry.id   c117941cde82ce44a2ff36eb9c6ceb5a
#
_cell.length_a   1.000
_cell.length_b   1.000
_cell.length_c   1.000
_cell.angle_alpha   90.00
_cell.angle_beta   90.00
_cell.angle_gamma   90.00
#
_symmetry.space_group_name_H-M   'P 1'
#
loop_
_entity.id
_entity.type
_entity.pdbx_description
1 polymer ?
#
loop_
_entity_poly.entity_id
_entity_poly.type
_entity_poly.pdbx_seq_one_letter_code
_entity_poly.pdbx_strand_id
1 'polypeptide(L)'
;MSDQININVNGSEIRTDSDQLIIEACEDSGIHIPRFCWHKRMDPVGMCRMCLVEIETPRGKALVPSCTTKVSEDLVVDTESEVVKKAQEGVLEFLLINHPLDCPVCDKAGECPLQDQTMAYGPGESRFVEDKRHFEKPIPISEIILLDRERCILCARCTRFSDEISGDPLIEFIQRGNKTQVNTFPDEPFRSYFSGNTVQICPVGALTSTSYRFKARPWDLKKVSSTSNCSSMGCSVELNVSQNKMLRILGEDNEFTNQGWLSDKGRYNFEYLHSEKRILKPVLNNDSTNEISINESMELISNEISVDDNSNISFIVGHNSTNEEYYALNNFVENLNKVHKDQNMNVYLSDDYLYEGFFQNTDLLGKVQDLDSVDTIILWAQDIKDNLPTLYLRIRQAVKNGKKLVIFGHTNTAMKELADSYFGQEIISKNLEFNVEISEIPNFNELINDKNVLAIIGKSSPIQNTNPISNLINYLDKNSNLKILNCFSKGNTFGALQNIDLVKGLNEFINEFDSSKNNIVFTIGSNPVNSSIYSNQIKDKLINANFVVSLDLFKNETTELADIILPTTSFGEKEGTFTNLEMRTLKQNKILPTPGSVLNEWEYWSMLLNKIDIENSYESELELNLHLCEDYLDKDNVPSFDNLNKPSNLDGVLNSKSINIEIKNVEPGKLEILFVNRLYGDSSTQINSPSISMLGAERFIEMNNDTFIKHNLSSYTANLVQGESTLQVKIKINNYLPNELIIAPLNRRGFRDIDTTKPYELIEVKNLEELSVN
;
A
#
# COMPACT_ATOMS: atom_id res chain seq x y z
N MET A 1 4.63 32.85 -1.52
CA MET A 1 3.40 33.08 -0.71
C MET A 1 2.46 33.84 -1.62
N SER A 2 1.25 33.32 -1.82
CA SER A 2 0.21 34.03 -2.56
C SER A 2 -0.17 35.30 -1.79
N ASP A 3 -0.48 36.37 -2.51
CA ASP A 3 -0.94 37.60 -1.89
C ASP A 3 -2.33 37.35 -1.26
N GLN A 4 -2.49 37.74 -0.02
CA GLN A 4 -3.79 37.66 0.67
C GLN A 4 -4.68 38.80 0.20
N ILE A 5 -5.90 38.49 -0.19
CA ILE A 5 -6.92 39.41 -0.69
C ILE A 5 -8.21 39.30 0.12
N ASN A 6 -9.04 40.36 0.07
CA ASN A 6 -10.36 40.36 0.68
C ASN A 6 -11.44 40.24 -0.40
N ILE A 7 -12.42 39.38 -0.15
CA ILE A 7 -13.62 39.23 -0.98
C ILE A 7 -14.87 39.34 -0.09
N ASN A 8 -16.01 39.69 -0.67
CA ASN A 8 -17.28 39.73 0.04
C ASN A 8 -18.16 38.59 -0.43
N VAL A 9 -18.54 37.70 0.49
CA VAL A 9 -19.43 36.57 0.19
C VAL A 9 -20.70 36.70 1.04
N ASN A 10 -21.85 36.81 0.41
CA ASN A 10 -23.15 36.97 1.06
C ASN A 10 -23.20 38.14 2.06
N GLY A 11 -22.45 39.21 1.78
CA GLY A 11 -22.35 40.39 2.67
C GLY A 11 -21.30 40.25 3.78
N SER A 12 -20.60 39.14 3.88
CA SER A 12 -19.51 38.92 4.83
C SER A 12 -18.14 39.05 4.15
N GLU A 13 -17.23 39.80 4.73
CA GLU A 13 -15.84 39.89 4.27
C GLU A 13 -15.07 38.66 4.70
N ILE A 14 -14.40 38.01 3.76
CA ILE A 14 -13.49 36.87 3.99
C ILE A 14 -12.13 37.13 3.36
N ARG A 15 -11.09 36.71 4.05
CA ARG A 15 -9.69 36.81 3.59
C ARG A 15 -9.26 35.47 3.01
N THR A 16 -8.66 35.51 1.83
CA THR A 16 -8.30 34.30 1.04
C THR A 16 -7.04 34.55 0.22
N ASP A 17 -6.43 33.48 -0.30
CA ASP A 17 -5.29 33.57 -1.19
C ASP A 17 -5.73 33.94 -2.63
N SER A 18 -4.97 34.83 -3.29
CA SER A 18 -5.31 35.39 -4.61
C SER A 18 -5.40 34.39 -5.75
N ASP A 19 -4.83 33.20 -5.59
CA ASP A 19 -4.83 32.13 -6.62
C ASP A 19 -5.95 31.10 -6.43
N GLN A 20 -6.69 31.18 -5.31
CA GLN A 20 -7.81 30.27 -5.02
C GLN A 20 -9.00 30.47 -5.99
N LEU A 21 -9.79 29.39 -6.11
CA LEU A 21 -11.10 29.47 -6.76
C LEU A 21 -12.17 29.92 -5.77
N ILE A 22 -13.24 30.54 -6.26
CA ILE A 22 -14.36 30.98 -5.38
C ILE A 22 -14.90 29.84 -4.53
N ILE A 23 -15.01 28.63 -5.09
CA ILE A 23 -15.50 27.47 -4.34
C ILE A 23 -14.57 27.06 -3.19
N GLU A 24 -13.27 27.22 -3.35
CA GLU A 24 -12.26 26.90 -2.33
C GLU A 24 -12.28 27.94 -1.22
N ALA A 25 -12.24 29.22 -1.58
CA ALA A 25 -12.35 30.32 -0.62
C ALA A 25 -13.64 30.26 0.25
N CYS A 26 -14.76 29.88 -0.38
CA CYS A 26 -16.02 29.68 0.33
C CYS A 26 -15.97 28.46 1.26
N GLU A 27 -15.41 27.34 0.81
CA GLU A 27 -15.30 26.10 1.62
C GLU A 27 -14.41 26.31 2.84
N ASP A 28 -13.26 26.96 2.68
CA ASP A 28 -12.33 27.30 3.77
C ASP A 28 -12.97 28.23 4.81
N SER A 29 -13.95 29.04 4.38
CA SER A 29 -14.75 29.92 5.25
C SER A 29 -16.03 29.27 5.77
N GLY A 30 -16.26 27.97 5.54
CA GLY A 30 -17.44 27.25 6.00
C GLY A 30 -18.72 27.51 5.17
N ILE A 31 -18.63 28.17 4.02
CA ILE A 31 -19.75 28.44 3.12
C ILE A 31 -19.84 27.34 2.09
N HIS A 32 -20.89 26.52 2.18
CA HIS A 32 -21.09 25.39 1.28
C HIS A 32 -21.68 25.82 -0.06
N ILE A 33 -21.00 25.48 -1.18
CA ILE A 33 -21.51 25.60 -2.54
C ILE A 33 -21.80 24.20 -3.10
N PRO A 34 -23.06 23.91 -3.58
CA PRO A 34 -23.40 22.59 -4.11
C PRO A 34 -22.62 22.27 -5.39
N ARG A 35 -22.18 20.99 -5.53
CA ARG A 35 -21.29 20.58 -6.62
C ARG A 35 -21.33 19.07 -6.88
N PHE A 36 -21.05 18.65 -8.13
CA PHE A 36 -20.88 17.24 -8.49
C PHE A 36 -19.54 16.96 -9.16
N CYS A 37 -19.10 17.74 -10.16
CA CYS A 37 -17.91 17.45 -10.93
C CYS A 37 -16.61 17.90 -10.26
N TRP A 38 -16.65 18.92 -9.41
CA TRP A 38 -15.48 19.43 -8.71
C TRP A 38 -15.01 18.48 -7.61
N HIS A 39 -13.69 18.35 -7.51
CA HIS A 39 -13.00 17.60 -6.44
C HIS A 39 -11.68 18.30 -6.15
N LYS A 40 -11.36 18.52 -4.88
CA LYS A 40 -10.19 19.32 -4.45
C LYS A 40 -8.83 18.82 -4.95
N ARG A 41 -8.74 17.58 -5.40
CA ARG A 41 -7.51 16.94 -5.88
C ARG A 41 -7.46 16.77 -7.41
N MET A 42 -8.40 17.31 -8.14
CA MET A 42 -8.48 17.18 -9.60
C MET A 42 -8.70 18.54 -10.24
N ASP A 43 -8.20 18.73 -11.46
CA ASP A 43 -8.35 19.98 -12.18
C ASP A 43 -9.85 20.33 -12.38
N PRO A 44 -10.25 21.58 -12.18
CA PRO A 44 -11.65 21.98 -12.32
C PRO A 44 -12.09 22.00 -13.79
N VAL A 45 -13.29 21.47 -14.09
CA VAL A 45 -13.83 21.36 -15.45
C VAL A 45 -15.14 22.08 -15.69
N GLY A 46 -15.83 22.53 -14.64
CA GLY A 46 -17.08 23.29 -14.77
C GLY A 46 -18.24 22.60 -15.51
N MET A 47 -18.24 21.25 -15.59
CA MET A 47 -19.20 20.47 -16.41
C MET A 47 -20.62 20.45 -15.85
N CYS A 48 -20.77 20.19 -14.55
CA CYS A 48 -22.10 19.96 -13.96
C CYS A 48 -22.91 21.23 -13.77
N ARG A 49 -22.30 22.38 -13.71
CA ARG A 49 -22.93 23.70 -13.49
C ARG A 49 -23.70 23.84 -12.17
N MET A 50 -23.58 22.88 -11.26
CA MET A 50 -24.27 22.95 -9.97
C MET A 50 -23.69 24.05 -9.06
N CYS A 51 -22.41 24.38 -9.21
CA CYS A 51 -21.70 25.38 -8.41
C CYS A 51 -21.84 26.82 -8.92
N LEU A 52 -22.90 27.15 -9.65
CA LEU A 52 -23.16 28.53 -10.09
C LEU A 52 -23.39 29.46 -8.90
N VAL A 53 -22.73 30.61 -8.94
CA VAL A 53 -22.87 31.73 -8.01
C VAL A 53 -23.03 33.02 -8.80
N GLU A 54 -23.62 34.06 -8.19
CA GLU A 54 -23.73 35.39 -8.80
C GLU A 54 -22.55 36.23 -8.33
N ILE A 55 -21.88 36.90 -9.27
CA ILE A 55 -20.80 37.85 -8.96
C ILE A 55 -21.15 39.24 -9.51
N GLU A 56 -20.65 40.28 -8.85
CA GLU A 56 -20.72 41.63 -9.38
C GLU A 56 -19.57 41.89 -10.33
N THR A 57 -19.88 42.40 -11.51
CA THR A 57 -18.91 42.77 -12.52
C THR A 57 -19.14 44.25 -12.95
N PRO A 58 -18.19 44.92 -13.58
CA PRO A 58 -18.38 46.27 -14.10
C PRO A 58 -19.54 46.42 -15.11
N ARG A 59 -20.03 45.28 -15.65
CA ARG A 59 -21.15 45.24 -16.60
C ARG A 59 -22.47 44.82 -15.97
N GLY A 60 -22.50 44.67 -14.65
CA GLY A 60 -23.64 44.16 -13.87
C GLY A 60 -23.41 42.78 -13.32
N LYS A 61 -24.43 42.19 -12.71
CA LYS A 61 -24.37 40.88 -12.10
C LYS A 61 -24.32 39.76 -13.15
N ALA A 62 -23.53 38.73 -12.88
CA ALA A 62 -23.35 37.56 -13.77
C ALA A 62 -23.28 36.25 -13.00
N LEU A 63 -23.90 35.19 -13.56
CA LEU A 63 -23.74 33.83 -13.06
C LEU A 63 -22.45 33.20 -13.58
N VAL A 64 -21.61 32.72 -12.68
CA VAL A 64 -20.35 32.04 -13.00
C VAL A 64 -20.23 30.71 -12.24
N PRO A 65 -19.52 29.72 -12.80
CA PRO A 65 -19.20 28.49 -12.07
C PRO A 65 -18.08 28.75 -11.08
N SER A 66 -18.35 28.73 -9.78
CA SER A 66 -17.39 28.99 -8.71
C SER A 66 -16.16 28.09 -8.73
N CYS A 67 -16.31 26.87 -9.25
CA CYS A 67 -15.21 25.89 -9.34
C CYS A 67 -14.20 26.16 -10.46
N THR A 68 -14.41 27.17 -11.33
CA THR A 68 -13.49 27.55 -12.41
C THR A 68 -13.19 29.05 -12.44
N THR A 69 -13.76 29.80 -11.51
CA THR A 69 -13.58 31.25 -11.42
C THR A 69 -12.67 31.57 -10.25
N LYS A 70 -11.55 32.25 -10.52
CA LYS A 70 -10.61 32.70 -9.49
C LYS A 70 -11.17 33.89 -8.72
N VAL A 71 -10.74 34.02 -7.49
CA VAL A 71 -11.01 35.21 -6.67
C VAL A 71 -10.19 36.40 -7.15
N SER A 72 -10.65 37.61 -6.84
CA SER A 72 -9.92 38.89 -7.08
C SER A 72 -10.24 39.84 -5.94
N GLU A 73 -9.37 40.81 -5.69
CA GLU A 73 -9.60 41.84 -4.65
C GLU A 73 -10.97 42.51 -4.81
N ASP A 74 -11.67 42.70 -3.70
CA ASP A 74 -13.01 43.31 -3.62
C ASP A 74 -14.12 42.56 -4.40
N LEU A 75 -13.91 41.28 -4.78
CA LEU A 75 -14.92 40.49 -5.48
C LEU A 75 -16.14 40.29 -4.59
N VAL A 76 -17.32 40.65 -5.10
CA VAL A 76 -18.59 40.42 -4.43
C VAL A 76 -19.26 39.17 -5.02
N VAL A 77 -19.54 38.19 -4.15
CA VAL A 77 -20.13 36.88 -4.48
C VAL A 77 -21.42 36.69 -3.71
N ASP A 78 -22.49 36.32 -4.37
CA ASP A 78 -23.75 35.91 -3.77
C ASP A 78 -24.04 34.45 -4.12
N THR A 79 -24.06 33.59 -3.13
CA THR A 79 -24.30 32.14 -3.26
C THR A 79 -25.77 31.78 -3.07
N GLU A 80 -26.63 32.73 -2.65
CA GLU A 80 -28.03 32.50 -2.25
C GLU A 80 -29.04 33.39 -2.95
N SER A 81 -28.64 34.19 -3.96
CA SER A 81 -29.56 35.03 -4.71
C SER A 81 -30.66 34.20 -5.39
N GLU A 82 -31.83 34.80 -5.64
CA GLU A 82 -32.93 34.13 -6.31
C GLU A 82 -32.56 33.59 -7.71
N VAL A 83 -31.61 34.26 -8.38
CA VAL A 83 -31.08 33.83 -9.67
C VAL A 83 -30.21 32.57 -9.50
N VAL A 84 -29.39 32.53 -8.48
CA VAL A 84 -28.56 31.33 -8.14
C VAL A 84 -29.46 30.15 -7.79
N LYS A 85 -30.43 30.32 -6.88
CA LYS A 85 -31.36 29.26 -6.49
C LYS A 85 -32.09 28.67 -7.69
N LYS A 86 -32.63 29.50 -8.54
CA LYS A 86 -33.33 29.08 -9.77
C LYS A 86 -32.41 28.36 -10.75
N ALA A 87 -31.13 28.78 -10.86
CA ALA A 87 -30.16 28.13 -11.71
C ALA A 87 -29.81 26.73 -11.18
N GLN A 88 -29.54 26.59 -9.88
CA GLN A 88 -29.25 25.31 -9.22
C GLN A 88 -30.42 24.34 -9.28
N GLU A 89 -31.64 24.81 -9.04
CA GLU A 89 -32.90 24.04 -9.23
C GLU A 89 -33.01 23.48 -10.65
N GLY A 90 -32.79 24.33 -11.66
CA GLY A 90 -32.81 23.92 -13.07
C GLY A 90 -31.77 22.88 -13.43
N VAL A 91 -30.58 22.99 -12.88
CA VAL A 91 -29.47 21.99 -13.06
C VAL A 91 -29.90 20.65 -12.47
N LEU A 92 -30.45 20.63 -11.25
CA LEU A 92 -30.96 19.41 -10.64
C LEU A 92 -32.09 18.77 -11.43
N GLU A 93 -33.01 19.58 -11.92
CA GLU A 93 -34.11 19.10 -12.80
C GLU A 93 -33.50 18.37 -14.04
N PHE A 94 -32.52 18.95 -14.72
CA PHE A 94 -31.87 18.30 -15.86
C PHE A 94 -31.13 17.00 -15.47
N LEU A 95 -30.49 16.92 -14.33
CA LEU A 95 -29.83 15.69 -13.85
C LEU A 95 -30.85 14.60 -13.52
N LEU A 96 -32.03 14.96 -13.01
CA LEU A 96 -33.08 14.04 -12.59
C LEU A 96 -33.96 13.52 -13.73
N ILE A 97 -34.03 14.22 -14.86
CA ILE A 97 -34.90 13.84 -16.01
C ILE A 97 -34.73 12.36 -16.39
N ASN A 98 -33.50 11.89 -16.57
CA ASN A 98 -33.22 10.50 -16.94
C ASN A 98 -32.65 9.66 -15.77
N HIS A 99 -32.47 10.22 -14.58
CA HIS A 99 -32.00 9.46 -13.44
C HIS A 99 -33.07 8.45 -12.99
N PRO A 100 -32.75 7.15 -12.85
CA PRO A 100 -33.76 6.12 -12.53
C PRO A 100 -34.26 6.26 -11.10
N LEU A 101 -35.47 5.77 -10.82
CA LEU A 101 -36.05 5.72 -9.47
C LEU A 101 -35.54 4.52 -8.67
N ASP A 102 -34.22 4.36 -8.65
CA ASP A 102 -33.51 3.19 -8.11
C ASP A 102 -33.07 3.36 -6.64
N CYS A 103 -33.36 4.46 -5.97
CA CYS A 103 -32.86 4.70 -4.61
C CYS A 103 -33.07 3.51 -3.65
N PRO A 104 -34.22 2.80 -3.65
CA PRO A 104 -34.41 1.63 -2.80
C PRO A 104 -33.44 0.47 -3.08
N VAL A 105 -32.96 0.35 -4.32
CA VAL A 105 -32.04 -0.72 -4.78
C VAL A 105 -30.66 -0.19 -5.19
N CYS A 106 -30.33 1.04 -4.80
CA CYS A 106 -29.05 1.68 -5.08
C CYS A 106 -28.16 1.65 -3.83
N ASP A 107 -26.94 1.13 -3.94
CA ASP A 107 -26.00 1.05 -2.80
C ASP A 107 -25.54 2.43 -2.30
N LYS A 108 -25.62 3.47 -3.12
CA LYS A 108 -25.25 4.84 -2.73
C LYS A 108 -26.36 5.57 -1.96
N ALA A 109 -27.58 4.99 -1.87
CA ALA A 109 -28.70 5.64 -1.16
C ALA A 109 -28.39 5.84 0.33
N GLY A 110 -28.64 7.04 0.83
CA GLY A 110 -28.34 7.48 2.20
C GLY A 110 -26.95 8.13 2.36
N GLU A 111 -26.07 8.06 1.33
CA GLU A 111 -24.81 8.78 1.25
C GLU A 111 -24.60 9.35 -0.18
N CYS A 112 -25.70 9.73 -0.83
CA CYS A 112 -25.71 10.14 -2.24
C CYS A 112 -25.79 11.66 -2.35
N PRO A 113 -24.71 12.35 -2.81
CA PRO A 113 -24.73 13.79 -3.03
C PRO A 113 -25.89 14.27 -3.92
N LEU A 114 -26.34 13.44 -4.89
CA LEU A 114 -27.50 13.81 -5.71
C LEU A 114 -28.80 13.85 -4.89
N GLN A 115 -29.01 12.89 -3.97
CA GLN A 115 -30.16 12.92 -3.06
C GLN A 115 -30.11 14.14 -2.16
N ASP A 116 -28.98 14.36 -1.49
CA ASP A 116 -28.81 15.43 -0.51
C ASP A 116 -28.97 16.81 -1.14
N GLN A 117 -28.34 17.04 -2.29
CA GLN A 117 -28.46 18.32 -3.00
C GLN A 117 -29.85 18.50 -3.65
N THR A 118 -30.53 17.43 -4.08
CA THR A 118 -31.90 17.53 -4.56
C THR A 118 -32.87 17.94 -3.44
N MET A 119 -32.68 17.42 -2.25
CA MET A 119 -33.49 17.81 -1.09
C MET A 119 -33.23 19.24 -0.64
N ALA A 120 -31.97 19.70 -0.71
CA ALA A 120 -31.59 21.03 -0.25
C ALA A 120 -31.83 22.16 -1.26
N TYR A 121 -31.67 21.88 -2.57
CA TYR A 121 -31.64 22.90 -3.62
C TYR A 121 -32.56 22.58 -4.81
N GLY A 122 -33.19 21.43 -4.84
CA GLY A 122 -33.96 20.96 -5.98
C GLY A 122 -35.45 21.29 -5.91
N PRO A 123 -36.20 21.06 -7.01
CA PRO A 123 -37.62 21.20 -7.02
C PRO A 123 -38.30 20.12 -6.16
N GLY A 124 -39.38 20.46 -5.49
CA GLY A 124 -40.18 19.53 -4.67
C GLY A 124 -40.94 18.48 -5.51
N GLU A 125 -41.21 18.76 -6.77
CA GLU A 125 -41.97 17.90 -7.69
C GLU A 125 -41.31 17.80 -9.07
N SER A 126 -41.50 16.65 -9.73
CA SER A 126 -41.03 16.44 -11.11
C SER A 126 -42.10 16.82 -12.11
N ARG A 127 -41.72 17.61 -13.11
CA ARG A 127 -42.58 17.96 -14.28
C ARG A 127 -42.41 16.97 -15.44
N PHE A 128 -41.46 16.04 -15.35
CA PHE A 128 -41.15 15.10 -16.43
C PHE A 128 -42.15 13.95 -16.44
N VAL A 129 -42.82 13.78 -17.57
CA VAL A 129 -43.90 12.79 -17.78
C VAL A 129 -43.56 11.73 -18.84
N GLU A 130 -42.40 11.85 -19.51
CA GLU A 130 -41.95 10.91 -20.53
C GLU A 130 -41.20 9.74 -19.94
N ASP A 131 -40.95 8.70 -20.73
CA ASP A 131 -40.15 7.55 -20.32
C ASP A 131 -38.68 7.93 -20.15
N LYS A 132 -38.10 7.48 -19.04
CA LYS A 132 -36.63 7.62 -18.79
C LYS A 132 -35.88 6.67 -19.69
N ARG A 133 -34.60 7.01 -19.97
CA ARG A 133 -33.70 6.15 -20.76
C ARG A 133 -33.46 4.83 -20.06
N HIS A 134 -33.36 3.77 -20.85
CA HIS A 134 -33.01 2.44 -20.37
C HIS A 134 -31.76 1.92 -21.05
N PHE A 135 -30.88 1.32 -20.24
CA PHE A 135 -29.66 0.65 -20.66
C PHE A 135 -29.56 -0.70 -19.95
N GLU A 136 -28.79 -1.60 -20.52
CA GLU A 136 -28.35 -2.80 -19.80
C GLU A 136 -27.60 -2.40 -18.52
N LYS A 137 -28.01 -2.94 -17.37
CA LYS A 137 -27.46 -2.57 -16.07
C LYS A 137 -27.66 -3.68 -15.02
N PRO A 138 -26.68 -3.80 -14.06
CA PRO A 138 -25.34 -3.24 -14.12
C PRO A 138 -24.46 -4.04 -15.08
N ILE A 139 -23.41 -3.42 -15.62
CA ILE A 139 -22.38 -4.11 -16.38
C ILE A 139 -21.11 -4.26 -15.52
N PRO A 140 -20.45 -5.43 -15.49
CA PRO A 140 -19.14 -5.56 -14.86
C PRO A 140 -18.09 -4.89 -15.75
N ILE A 141 -17.35 -3.92 -15.21
CA ILE A 141 -16.22 -3.29 -15.91
C ILE A 141 -14.87 -3.81 -15.41
N SER A 142 -14.89 -4.50 -14.28
CA SER A 142 -13.79 -5.32 -13.77
C SER A 142 -14.36 -6.38 -12.81
N GLU A 143 -13.50 -7.21 -12.25
CA GLU A 143 -13.87 -8.23 -11.26
C GLU A 143 -14.47 -7.63 -9.99
N ILE A 144 -14.09 -6.39 -9.65
CA ILE A 144 -14.47 -5.73 -8.39
C ILE A 144 -15.38 -4.53 -8.55
N ILE A 145 -15.59 -4.03 -9.79
CA ILE A 145 -16.38 -2.82 -10.05
C ILE A 145 -17.53 -3.10 -11.03
N LEU A 146 -18.72 -2.65 -10.64
CA LEU A 146 -19.90 -2.65 -11.47
C LEU A 146 -20.27 -1.22 -11.89
N LEU A 147 -20.72 -1.04 -13.12
CA LEU A 147 -21.20 0.22 -13.67
C LEU A 147 -22.69 0.15 -14.00
N ASP A 148 -23.48 1.05 -13.41
CA ASP A 148 -24.85 1.34 -13.79
C ASP A 148 -24.91 2.65 -14.59
N ARG A 149 -25.07 2.53 -15.91
CA ARG A 149 -25.05 3.67 -16.83
C ARG A 149 -26.24 4.60 -16.69
N GLU A 150 -27.40 4.08 -16.25
CA GLU A 150 -28.59 4.90 -16.04
C GLU A 150 -28.44 5.86 -14.86
N ARG A 151 -27.71 5.44 -13.81
CA ARG A 151 -27.47 6.27 -12.64
C ARG A 151 -26.38 7.33 -12.85
N CYS A 152 -25.60 7.19 -13.93
CA CYS A 152 -24.47 8.09 -14.20
C CYS A 152 -24.97 9.50 -14.58
N ILE A 153 -24.47 10.52 -13.87
CA ILE A 153 -24.75 11.95 -14.15
C ILE A 153 -23.66 12.62 -15.01
N LEU A 154 -22.76 11.85 -15.60
CA LEU A 154 -21.70 12.31 -16.50
C LEU A 154 -20.81 13.43 -15.90
N CYS A 155 -20.50 13.35 -14.63
CA CYS A 155 -19.72 14.36 -13.90
C CYS A 155 -18.21 14.30 -14.17
N ALA A 156 -17.72 13.31 -14.89
CA ALA A 156 -16.31 13.08 -15.22
C ALA A 156 -15.35 12.86 -14.04
N ARG A 157 -15.80 12.62 -12.81
CA ARG A 157 -14.86 12.36 -11.70
C ARG A 157 -14.05 11.09 -11.91
N CYS A 158 -14.68 10.01 -12.38
CA CYS A 158 -14.02 8.71 -12.60
C CYS A 158 -13.01 8.76 -13.75
N THR A 159 -13.36 9.36 -14.89
CA THR A 159 -12.48 9.47 -16.06
C THR A 159 -11.28 10.36 -15.75
N ARG A 160 -11.51 11.50 -15.11
CA ARG A 160 -10.41 12.39 -14.66
C ARG A 160 -9.52 11.75 -13.59
N PHE A 161 -10.09 11.05 -12.63
CA PHE A 161 -9.28 10.31 -11.66
C PHE A 161 -8.38 9.28 -12.36
N SER A 162 -8.96 8.53 -13.31
CA SER A 162 -8.25 7.51 -14.07
C SER A 162 -7.05 8.10 -14.85
N ASP A 163 -7.24 9.26 -15.48
CA ASP A 163 -6.21 9.94 -16.25
C ASP A 163 -5.29 10.82 -15.39
N GLU A 164 -5.85 11.78 -14.66
CA GLU A 164 -5.08 12.82 -13.95
C GLU A 164 -4.34 12.29 -12.74
N ILE A 165 -4.98 11.41 -11.95
CA ILE A 165 -4.45 10.94 -10.66
C ILE A 165 -3.75 9.60 -10.81
N SER A 166 -4.44 8.55 -11.27
CA SER A 166 -3.85 7.21 -11.35
C SER A 166 -2.92 7.01 -12.55
N GLY A 167 -3.12 7.77 -13.63
CA GLY A 167 -2.38 7.60 -14.87
C GLY A 167 -2.72 6.31 -15.62
N ASP A 168 -3.90 5.78 -15.38
CA ASP A 168 -4.44 4.57 -16.00
C ASP A 168 -5.76 4.93 -16.72
N PRO A 169 -5.77 5.58 -17.91
CA PRO A 169 -6.98 6.05 -18.59
C PRO A 169 -7.80 4.90 -19.18
N LEU A 170 -8.23 3.96 -18.33
CA LEU A 170 -8.96 2.73 -18.71
C LEU A 170 -10.47 2.90 -18.72
N ILE A 171 -10.99 4.05 -18.26
CA ILE A 171 -12.42 4.40 -18.23
C ILE A 171 -12.61 5.79 -18.84
N GLU A 172 -13.43 5.88 -19.88
CA GLU A 172 -13.56 7.07 -20.70
C GLU A 172 -15.01 7.35 -21.12
N PHE A 173 -15.21 8.56 -21.66
CA PHE A 173 -16.47 8.89 -22.33
C PHE A 173 -16.49 8.27 -23.72
N ILE A 174 -17.57 7.53 -24.00
CA ILE A 174 -17.85 7.03 -25.34
C ILE A 174 -19.07 7.75 -25.93
N GLN A 175 -19.15 7.84 -27.26
CA GLN A 175 -20.20 8.54 -28.00
C GLN A 175 -20.21 10.06 -27.70
N ARG A 176 -21.24 10.77 -28.16
CA ARG A 176 -21.39 12.21 -28.00
C ARG A 176 -22.85 12.65 -27.89
N GLY A 177 -23.05 13.89 -27.41
CA GLY A 177 -24.33 14.50 -27.23
C GLY A 177 -25.19 13.71 -26.26
N ASN A 178 -26.48 13.47 -26.61
CA ASN A 178 -27.39 12.76 -25.74
C ASN A 178 -27.11 11.26 -25.58
N LYS A 179 -26.19 10.70 -26.39
CA LYS A 179 -25.73 9.29 -26.30
C LYS A 179 -24.48 9.10 -25.52
N THR A 180 -23.88 10.18 -25.01
CA THR A 180 -22.63 10.10 -24.21
C THR A 180 -22.81 9.16 -23.01
N GLN A 181 -21.89 8.26 -22.82
CA GLN A 181 -21.83 7.30 -21.72
C GLN A 181 -20.40 7.17 -21.23
N VAL A 182 -20.24 6.73 -19.99
CA VAL A 182 -18.95 6.26 -19.46
C VAL A 182 -18.85 4.77 -19.72
N ASN A 183 -17.69 4.29 -20.17
CA ASN A 183 -17.41 2.87 -20.37
C ASN A 183 -15.89 2.61 -20.36
N THR A 184 -15.52 1.34 -20.38
CA THR A 184 -14.15 0.87 -20.66
C THR A 184 -13.96 0.61 -22.15
N PHE A 185 -12.71 0.45 -22.60
CA PHE A 185 -12.41 -0.01 -23.94
C PHE A 185 -12.86 -1.46 -24.14
N PRO A 186 -13.25 -1.85 -25.36
CA PRO A 186 -13.56 -3.25 -25.65
C PRO A 186 -12.39 -4.16 -25.30
N ASP A 187 -12.69 -5.28 -24.63
CA ASP A 187 -11.72 -6.30 -24.22
C ASP A 187 -10.64 -5.83 -23.20
N GLU A 188 -10.70 -4.59 -22.73
CA GLU A 188 -9.82 -4.05 -21.69
C GLU A 188 -10.62 -3.76 -20.40
N PRO A 189 -10.60 -4.67 -19.42
CA PRO A 189 -11.26 -4.46 -18.13
C PRO A 189 -10.59 -3.34 -17.33
N PHE A 190 -11.35 -2.67 -16.48
CA PHE A 190 -10.84 -1.59 -15.61
C PHE A 190 -9.96 -2.15 -14.48
N ARG A 191 -8.78 -2.65 -14.82
CA ARG A 191 -7.79 -3.26 -13.91
C ARG A 191 -6.73 -2.27 -13.45
N SER A 192 -7.11 -1.07 -13.05
CA SER A 192 -6.22 -0.14 -12.35
C SER A 192 -5.98 -0.63 -10.92
N TYR A 193 -4.78 -0.37 -10.37
CA TYR A 193 -4.51 -0.61 -8.94
C TYR A 193 -5.30 0.31 -8.00
N PHE A 194 -6.05 1.26 -8.56
CA PHE A 194 -6.75 2.34 -7.86
C PHE A 194 -8.24 2.42 -8.20
N SER A 195 -8.78 1.41 -8.87
CA SER A 195 -10.14 1.44 -9.42
C SER A 195 -11.21 1.71 -8.37
N GLY A 196 -11.04 1.22 -7.14
CA GLY A 196 -11.96 1.42 -6.03
C GLY A 196 -12.13 2.88 -5.58
N ASN A 197 -11.16 3.77 -5.90
CA ASN A 197 -11.33 5.20 -5.62
C ASN A 197 -12.44 5.81 -6.48
N THR A 198 -12.66 5.32 -7.69
CA THR A 198 -13.74 5.80 -8.56
C THR A 198 -15.12 5.51 -7.97
N VAL A 199 -15.27 4.40 -7.22
CA VAL A 199 -16.49 4.10 -6.46
C VAL A 199 -16.68 5.10 -5.31
N GLN A 200 -15.61 5.40 -4.57
CA GLN A 200 -15.66 6.32 -3.44
C GLN A 200 -16.04 7.74 -3.87
N ILE A 201 -15.41 8.27 -4.93
CA ILE A 201 -15.63 9.64 -5.41
C ILE A 201 -16.84 9.79 -6.33
N CYS A 202 -17.48 8.69 -6.77
CA CYS A 202 -18.68 8.76 -7.57
C CYS A 202 -19.81 9.39 -6.76
N PRO A 203 -20.41 10.54 -7.21
CA PRO A 203 -21.43 11.24 -6.44
C PRO A 203 -22.80 10.53 -6.47
N VAL A 204 -22.92 9.45 -7.23
CA VAL A 204 -24.13 8.66 -7.38
C VAL A 204 -23.82 7.17 -7.36
N GLY A 205 -24.83 6.30 -7.40
CA GLY A 205 -24.64 4.84 -7.42
C GLY A 205 -24.36 4.26 -8.80
N ALA A 206 -23.66 5.02 -9.67
CA ALA A 206 -23.26 4.53 -10.99
C ALA A 206 -22.12 3.54 -10.92
N LEU A 207 -21.06 3.84 -10.15
CA LEU A 207 -19.97 2.92 -9.87
C LEU A 207 -20.17 2.33 -8.47
N THR A 208 -20.17 1.01 -8.37
CA THR A 208 -20.36 0.28 -7.11
C THR A 208 -19.38 -0.88 -7.01
N SER A 209 -18.99 -1.20 -5.76
CA SER A 209 -18.14 -2.35 -5.49
C SER A 209 -18.95 -3.64 -5.44
N THR A 210 -18.44 -4.71 -6.08
CA THR A 210 -19.05 -6.04 -6.02
C THR A 210 -19.12 -6.58 -4.60
N SER A 211 -18.07 -6.36 -3.80
CA SER A 211 -17.95 -6.87 -2.43
C SER A 211 -18.92 -6.22 -1.44
N TYR A 212 -19.25 -4.93 -1.64
CA TYR A 212 -20.16 -4.19 -0.74
C TYR A 212 -21.62 -4.22 -1.18
N ARG A 213 -21.89 -4.57 -2.45
CA ARG A 213 -23.23 -4.47 -3.04
C ARG A 213 -24.30 -5.17 -2.19
N PHE A 214 -25.36 -4.44 -1.81
CA PHE A 214 -26.49 -4.89 -1.00
C PHE A 214 -26.13 -5.45 0.39
N LYS A 215 -24.99 -5.03 0.98
CA LYS A 215 -24.56 -5.52 2.30
C LYS A 215 -25.13 -4.71 3.45
N ALA A 216 -25.14 -3.37 3.36
CA ALA A 216 -25.63 -2.49 4.41
C ALA A 216 -26.04 -1.12 3.86
N ARG A 217 -26.78 -0.37 4.67
CA ARG A 217 -27.04 1.06 4.46
C ARG A 217 -26.09 1.89 5.31
N PRO A 218 -25.81 3.16 4.96
CA PRO A 218 -24.88 4.00 5.72
C PRO A 218 -25.20 4.15 7.20
N TRP A 219 -26.48 4.16 7.55
CA TRP A 219 -26.93 4.27 8.96
C TRP A 219 -26.81 2.95 9.75
N ASP A 220 -26.60 1.83 9.07
CA ASP A 220 -26.35 0.53 9.72
C ASP A 220 -24.87 0.31 10.02
N LEU A 221 -24.01 1.24 9.60
CA LEU A 221 -22.56 1.13 9.71
C LEU A 221 -22.03 1.83 10.98
N LYS A 222 -21.25 1.10 11.76
CA LYS A 222 -20.31 1.68 12.70
C LYS A 222 -19.06 2.07 11.92
N LYS A 223 -18.55 3.29 12.14
CA LYS A 223 -17.41 3.88 11.44
C LYS A 223 -16.33 4.24 12.45
N VAL A 224 -15.09 3.90 12.12
CA VAL A 224 -13.91 4.23 12.94
C VAL A 224 -12.75 4.58 12.02
N SER A 225 -12.10 5.71 12.29
CA SER A 225 -10.85 6.08 11.64
C SER A 225 -9.70 5.20 12.16
N SER A 226 -8.80 4.79 11.27
CA SER A 226 -7.67 3.93 11.62
C SER A 226 -6.53 4.11 10.60
N THR A 227 -5.41 3.42 10.83
CA THR A 227 -4.27 3.37 9.92
C THR A 227 -4.18 2.01 9.25
N SER A 228 -4.12 1.97 7.92
CA SER A 228 -3.94 0.74 7.16
C SER A 228 -2.52 0.20 7.30
N ASN A 229 -2.38 -1.10 7.57
CA ASN A 229 -1.10 -1.82 7.63
C ASN A 229 -0.71 -2.52 6.32
N CYS A 230 -1.41 -2.25 5.22
CA CYS A 230 -1.14 -2.90 3.91
C CYS A 230 0.23 -2.59 3.32
N SER A 231 0.82 -1.46 3.70
CA SER A 231 2.13 -0.98 3.27
C SER A 231 2.71 -0.03 4.31
N SER A 232 4.01 0.24 4.25
CA SER A 232 4.67 1.19 5.14
C SER A 232 4.21 2.65 5.01
N MET A 233 3.38 2.96 4.02
CA MET A 233 2.80 4.30 3.87
C MET A 233 1.93 4.73 5.06
N GLY A 234 1.25 3.78 5.72
CA GLY A 234 0.35 4.09 6.82
C GLY A 234 -0.83 4.95 6.38
N CYS A 235 -1.57 4.51 5.35
CA CYS A 235 -2.72 5.26 4.82
C CYS A 235 -3.82 5.42 5.86
N SER A 236 -4.36 6.65 6.01
CA SER A 236 -5.54 6.91 6.82
C SER A 236 -6.79 6.32 6.17
N VAL A 237 -7.56 5.57 6.95
CA VAL A 237 -8.74 4.83 6.48
C VAL A 237 -9.90 4.93 7.45
N GLU A 238 -11.13 4.97 6.91
CA GLU A 238 -12.36 4.76 7.65
C GLU A 238 -12.79 3.30 7.50
N LEU A 239 -12.85 2.58 8.62
CA LEU A 239 -13.33 1.20 8.70
C LEU A 239 -14.84 1.20 8.91
N ASN A 240 -15.58 0.50 8.07
CA ASN A 240 -17.04 0.42 8.12
C ASN A 240 -17.49 -1.00 8.45
N VAL A 241 -18.15 -1.16 9.59
CA VAL A 241 -18.57 -2.45 10.16
C VAL A 241 -20.07 -2.46 10.40
N SER A 242 -20.71 -3.58 10.10
CA SER A 242 -22.09 -3.88 10.51
C SER A 242 -22.17 -5.32 10.97
N GLN A 243 -22.91 -5.56 12.07
CA GLN A 243 -23.11 -6.90 12.64
C GLN A 243 -21.79 -7.67 12.88
N ASN A 244 -20.78 -6.97 13.41
CA ASN A 244 -19.42 -7.51 13.65
C ASN A 244 -18.70 -7.99 12.38
N LYS A 245 -19.10 -7.53 11.21
CA LYS A 245 -18.40 -7.80 9.94
C LYS A 245 -17.90 -6.52 9.33
N MET A 246 -16.63 -6.46 8.98
CA MET A 246 -16.08 -5.38 8.17
C MET A 246 -16.65 -5.53 6.75
N LEU A 247 -17.26 -4.47 6.24
CA LEU A 247 -17.96 -4.49 4.97
C LEU A 247 -17.25 -3.67 3.90
N ARG A 248 -16.54 -2.61 4.30
CA ARG A 248 -15.74 -1.79 3.39
C ARG A 248 -14.69 -0.97 4.15
N ILE A 249 -13.66 -0.57 3.41
CA ILE A 249 -12.63 0.38 3.83
C ILE A 249 -12.66 1.56 2.87
N LEU A 250 -12.73 2.79 3.40
CA LEU A 250 -12.67 4.03 2.63
C LEU A 250 -11.38 4.77 2.96
N GLY A 251 -10.80 5.50 1.98
CA GLY A 251 -9.68 6.38 2.22
C GLY A 251 -10.14 7.65 2.92
N GLU A 252 -9.51 8.01 4.02
CA GLU A 252 -9.66 9.32 4.66
C GLU A 252 -8.67 10.32 4.08
N ASP A 253 -9.10 11.57 3.99
CA ASP A 253 -8.28 12.65 3.47
C ASP A 253 -7.26 13.11 4.51
N ASN A 254 -6.03 12.65 4.34
CA ASN A 254 -4.90 13.00 5.19
C ASN A 254 -3.75 13.54 4.32
N GLU A 255 -3.41 14.83 4.52
CA GLU A 255 -2.37 15.53 3.77
C GLU A 255 -0.98 14.93 3.96
N PHE A 256 -0.72 14.35 5.13
CA PHE A 256 0.58 13.77 5.45
C PHE A 256 0.83 12.43 4.75
N THR A 257 -0.22 11.69 4.43
CA THR A 257 -0.13 10.34 3.88
C THR A 257 -0.80 10.23 2.51
N ASN A 258 -1.99 9.72 2.45
CA ASN A 258 -2.64 9.22 1.22
C ASN A 258 -3.61 10.19 0.55
N GLN A 259 -3.92 11.36 1.12
CA GLN A 259 -4.82 12.35 0.53
C GLN A 259 -6.19 11.79 0.08
N GLY A 260 -6.69 10.82 0.81
CA GLY A 260 -7.97 10.15 0.52
C GLY A 260 -7.88 8.98 -0.46
N TRP A 261 -6.74 8.76 -1.09
CA TRP A 261 -6.56 7.69 -2.08
C TRP A 261 -6.08 6.39 -1.45
N LEU A 262 -6.58 5.27 -1.94
CA LEU A 262 -6.12 3.93 -1.55
C LEU A 262 -5.80 3.09 -2.78
N SER A 263 -4.88 2.15 -2.64
CA SER A 263 -4.79 1.05 -3.59
C SER A 263 -5.97 0.10 -3.42
N ASP A 264 -6.32 -0.64 -4.47
CA ASP A 264 -7.38 -1.64 -4.38
C ASP A 264 -7.02 -2.76 -3.40
N LYS A 265 -5.73 -3.09 -3.23
CA LYS A 265 -5.26 -3.95 -2.16
C LYS A 265 -5.59 -3.38 -0.78
N GLY A 266 -5.27 -2.10 -0.52
CA GLY A 266 -5.59 -1.45 0.76
C GLY A 266 -7.09 -1.33 1.04
N ARG A 267 -7.90 -1.29 -0.02
CA ARG A 267 -9.36 -1.15 0.06
C ARG A 267 -10.10 -2.47 0.24
N TYR A 268 -9.65 -3.56 -0.41
CA TYR A 268 -10.40 -4.82 -0.50
C TYR A 268 -9.75 -5.98 0.23
N ASN A 269 -8.46 -5.88 0.63
CA ASN A 269 -7.78 -6.94 1.35
C ASN A 269 -8.17 -7.00 2.84
N PHE A 270 -9.46 -6.91 3.15
CA PHE A 270 -10.03 -7.10 4.48
C PHE A 270 -10.95 -8.34 4.55
N GLU A 271 -11.34 -8.88 3.40
CA GLU A 271 -12.32 -9.97 3.33
C GLU A 271 -11.82 -11.24 4.05
N TYR A 272 -10.51 -11.43 4.14
CA TYR A 272 -9.89 -12.54 4.88
C TYR A 272 -10.27 -12.57 6.36
N LEU A 273 -10.62 -11.43 6.95
CA LEU A 273 -11.04 -11.36 8.37
C LEU A 273 -12.22 -12.26 8.69
N HIS A 274 -13.07 -12.53 7.69
CA HIS A 274 -14.28 -13.32 7.80
C HIS A 274 -14.16 -14.69 7.12
N SER A 275 -12.95 -15.11 6.77
CA SER A 275 -12.71 -16.43 6.17
C SER A 275 -12.93 -17.54 7.19
N GLU A 276 -13.67 -18.58 6.81
CA GLU A 276 -13.87 -19.78 7.62
C GLU A 276 -12.58 -20.60 7.82
N LYS A 277 -11.53 -20.27 7.07
CA LYS A 277 -10.23 -20.94 7.16
C LYS A 277 -9.33 -20.35 8.25
N ARG A 278 -9.77 -19.31 8.96
CA ARG A 278 -8.98 -18.72 10.05
C ARG A 278 -8.76 -19.71 11.17
N ILE A 279 -7.55 -19.71 11.71
CA ILE A 279 -7.21 -20.45 12.93
C ILE A 279 -7.79 -19.65 14.11
N LEU A 280 -8.67 -20.28 14.89
CA LEU A 280 -9.37 -19.65 16.01
C LEU A 280 -9.05 -20.28 17.36
N LYS A 281 -8.27 -21.36 17.36
CA LYS A 281 -7.78 -22.06 18.56
C LYS A 281 -6.36 -22.56 18.30
N PRO A 282 -5.54 -22.72 19.34
CA PRO A 282 -4.25 -23.37 19.21
C PRO A 282 -4.37 -24.77 18.61
N VAL A 283 -3.42 -25.13 17.77
CA VAL A 283 -3.35 -26.43 17.09
C VAL A 283 -2.02 -27.09 17.40
N LEU A 284 -2.06 -28.32 17.91
CA LEU A 284 -0.90 -29.20 18.03
C LEU A 284 -0.79 -30.02 16.74
N ASN A 285 0.32 -29.86 16.03
CA ASN A 285 0.54 -30.42 14.69
C ASN A 285 1.45 -31.65 14.80
N ASN A 286 0.96 -32.69 15.47
CA ASN A 286 1.60 -34.00 15.49
C ASN A 286 0.90 -34.92 14.46
N ASP A 287 1.10 -36.25 14.52
CA ASP A 287 0.51 -37.24 13.59
C ASP A 287 -1.01 -37.08 13.36
N SER A 288 -1.71 -36.34 14.23
CA SER A 288 -3.09 -35.93 14.09
C SER A 288 -3.23 -34.47 14.54
N THR A 289 -3.62 -33.55 13.64
CA THR A 289 -3.87 -32.13 13.98
C THR A 289 -5.00 -32.03 15.02
N ASN A 290 -4.66 -31.69 16.28
CA ASN A 290 -5.61 -31.56 17.37
C ASN A 290 -5.70 -30.12 17.86
N GLU A 291 -6.91 -29.60 18.05
CA GLU A 291 -7.13 -28.38 18.79
C GLU A 291 -6.81 -28.60 20.26
N ILE A 292 -6.00 -27.71 20.83
CA ILE A 292 -5.65 -27.73 22.26
C ILE A 292 -6.06 -26.41 22.92
N SER A 293 -6.04 -26.36 24.23
CA SER A 293 -6.29 -25.12 24.97
C SER A 293 -5.07 -24.21 24.96
N ILE A 294 -5.28 -22.89 25.16
CA ILE A 294 -4.19 -21.91 25.29
C ILE A 294 -3.26 -22.30 26.45
N ASN A 295 -3.83 -22.66 27.60
CA ASN A 295 -3.02 -23.04 28.76
C ASN A 295 -2.15 -24.28 28.51
N GLU A 296 -2.65 -25.26 27.79
CA GLU A 296 -1.90 -26.44 27.39
C GLU A 296 -0.78 -26.10 26.39
N SER A 297 -1.06 -25.24 25.41
CA SER A 297 -0.04 -24.77 24.48
C SER A 297 1.07 -23.98 25.19
N MET A 298 0.71 -23.11 26.14
CA MET A 298 1.71 -22.35 26.92
C MET A 298 2.55 -23.27 27.81
N GLU A 299 1.97 -24.34 28.38
CA GLU A 299 2.70 -25.33 29.18
C GLU A 299 3.69 -26.11 28.32
N LEU A 300 3.29 -26.58 27.14
CA LEU A 300 4.21 -27.25 26.20
C LEU A 300 5.37 -26.36 25.80
N ILE A 301 5.08 -25.10 25.39
CA ILE A 301 6.10 -24.13 24.95
C ILE A 301 7.04 -23.78 26.09
N SER A 302 6.54 -23.55 27.32
CA SER A 302 7.37 -23.18 28.46
C SER A 302 8.30 -24.35 28.90
N ASN A 303 7.84 -25.60 28.78
CA ASN A 303 8.65 -26.76 29.03
C ASN A 303 9.82 -26.86 28.06
N GLU A 304 9.58 -26.68 26.74
CA GLU A 304 10.64 -26.72 25.72
C GLU A 304 11.68 -25.61 25.91
N ILE A 305 11.27 -24.39 26.25
CA ILE A 305 12.18 -23.28 26.56
C ILE A 305 13.08 -23.60 27.76
N SER A 306 12.56 -24.34 28.75
CA SER A 306 13.23 -24.59 30.04
C SER A 306 14.12 -25.86 30.07
N VAL A 307 14.04 -26.74 29.06
CA VAL A 307 14.66 -28.08 29.08
C VAL A 307 16.20 -28.03 28.94
N ASP A 308 16.75 -27.09 28.19
CA ASP A 308 18.19 -27.07 27.89
C ASP A 308 18.77 -25.65 27.91
N ASP A 309 19.71 -25.40 28.83
CA ASP A 309 20.41 -24.10 28.94
C ASP A 309 21.29 -23.79 27.72
N ASN A 310 21.56 -24.75 26.82
CA ASN A 310 22.34 -24.55 25.58
C ASN A 310 21.44 -24.45 24.33
N SER A 311 20.17 -24.07 24.49
CA SER A 311 19.24 -23.89 23.38
C SER A 311 19.54 -22.62 22.57
N ASN A 312 19.22 -22.69 21.26
CA ASN A 312 19.23 -21.57 20.35
C ASN A 312 17.80 -21.19 20.03
N ILE A 313 17.34 -20.04 20.53
CA ILE A 313 15.95 -19.59 20.34
C ILE A 313 15.92 -18.47 19.30
N SER A 314 15.19 -18.69 18.21
CA SER A 314 15.10 -17.78 17.08
C SER A 314 13.65 -17.30 16.90
N PHE A 315 13.47 -15.98 16.73
CA PHE A 315 12.18 -15.36 16.48
C PHE A 315 12.19 -14.75 15.07
N ILE A 316 11.38 -15.29 14.14
CA ILE A 316 11.21 -14.75 12.80
C ILE A 316 9.92 -13.93 12.76
N VAL A 317 10.04 -12.61 12.67
CA VAL A 317 8.95 -11.65 12.87
C VAL A 317 8.47 -11.10 11.54
N GLY A 318 7.17 -11.01 11.35
CA GLY A 318 6.52 -10.34 10.22
C GLY A 318 6.44 -8.81 10.41
N HIS A 319 5.68 -8.16 9.51
CA HIS A 319 5.58 -6.70 9.43
C HIS A 319 4.19 -6.14 9.80
N ASN A 320 3.31 -6.97 10.36
CA ASN A 320 1.91 -6.59 10.63
C ASN A 320 1.58 -6.47 12.12
N SER A 321 2.56 -6.71 12.98
CA SER A 321 2.42 -6.48 14.42
C SER A 321 2.45 -4.98 14.73
N THR A 322 1.81 -4.58 15.83
CA THR A 322 1.84 -3.18 16.32
C THR A 322 3.19 -2.87 16.99
N ASN A 323 3.47 -1.61 17.23
CA ASN A 323 4.68 -1.21 17.99
C ASN A 323 4.69 -1.84 19.38
N GLU A 324 3.52 -1.91 20.01
CA GLU A 324 3.30 -2.52 21.32
C GLU A 324 3.64 -4.02 21.31
N GLU A 325 3.26 -4.73 20.26
CA GLU A 325 3.58 -6.17 20.11
C GLU A 325 5.07 -6.40 19.89
N TYR A 326 5.75 -5.54 19.13
CA TYR A 326 7.21 -5.60 18.96
C TYR A 326 7.95 -5.29 20.25
N TYR A 327 7.51 -4.26 20.98
CA TYR A 327 8.05 -3.93 22.30
C TYR A 327 7.88 -5.09 23.30
N ALA A 328 6.69 -5.69 23.33
CA ALA A 328 6.42 -6.83 24.20
C ALA A 328 7.31 -8.04 23.86
N LEU A 329 7.54 -8.29 22.58
CA LEU A 329 8.47 -9.34 22.15
C LEU A 329 9.91 -9.01 22.58
N ASN A 330 10.40 -7.77 22.39
CA ASN A 330 11.72 -7.36 22.84
C ASN A 330 11.90 -7.57 24.36
N ASN A 331 10.91 -7.12 25.13
CA ASN A 331 10.90 -7.31 26.59
C ASN A 331 10.91 -8.81 26.98
N PHE A 332 10.17 -9.64 26.26
CA PHE A 332 10.20 -11.09 26.45
C PHE A 332 11.60 -11.66 26.20
N VAL A 333 12.23 -11.31 25.08
CA VAL A 333 13.59 -11.75 24.73
C VAL A 333 14.62 -11.28 25.75
N GLU A 334 14.57 -10.02 26.18
CA GLU A 334 15.48 -9.48 27.19
C GLU A 334 15.36 -10.19 28.55
N ASN A 335 14.14 -10.46 28.99
CA ASN A 335 13.90 -11.15 30.25
C ASN A 335 14.37 -12.60 30.22
N LEU A 336 14.15 -13.31 29.11
CA LEU A 336 14.72 -14.64 28.91
C LEU A 336 16.26 -14.61 28.95
N ASN A 337 16.91 -13.66 28.28
CA ASN A 337 18.38 -13.48 28.29
C ASN A 337 18.95 -13.22 29.69
N LYS A 338 18.18 -12.57 30.58
CA LYS A 338 18.61 -12.34 31.97
C LYS A 338 18.63 -13.63 32.80
N VAL A 339 17.70 -14.54 32.53
CA VAL A 339 17.52 -15.80 33.26
C VAL A 339 18.36 -16.91 32.66
N HIS A 340 18.34 -17.06 31.35
CA HIS A 340 19.03 -18.11 30.60
C HIS A 340 20.27 -17.55 29.89
N LYS A 341 21.32 -17.23 30.62
CA LYS A 341 22.52 -16.53 30.11
C LYS A 341 23.32 -17.31 29.08
N ASP A 342 23.19 -18.62 29.04
CA ASP A 342 23.90 -19.51 28.13
C ASP A 342 23.10 -19.82 26.85
N GLN A 343 21.83 -19.42 26.79
CA GLN A 343 21.00 -19.52 25.59
C GLN A 343 21.31 -18.37 24.61
N ASN A 344 21.30 -18.67 23.33
CA ASN A 344 21.47 -17.67 22.27
C ASN A 344 20.11 -17.31 21.71
N MET A 345 19.66 -16.06 21.92
CA MET A 345 18.36 -15.56 21.46
C MET A 345 18.53 -14.51 20.40
N ASN A 346 17.88 -14.67 19.26
CA ASN A 346 17.99 -13.75 18.13
C ASN A 346 16.63 -13.48 17.53
N VAL A 347 16.40 -12.24 17.10
CA VAL A 347 15.23 -11.81 16.37
C VAL A 347 15.61 -11.50 14.92
N TYR A 348 14.85 -12.08 13.99
CA TYR A 348 15.05 -11.95 12.55
C TYR A 348 13.80 -11.36 11.91
N LEU A 349 13.95 -10.33 11.09
CA LEU A 349 12.87 -9.78 10.32
C LEU A 349 12.65 -10.60 9.06
N SER A 350 11.40 -10.96 8.78
CA SER A 350 11.04 -11.82 7.63
C SER A 350 11.15 -11.13 6.26
N ASP A 351 11.74 -9.94 6.22
CA ASP A 351 12.01 -9.19 4.99
C ASP A 351 13.51 -9.11 4.73
N ASP A 352 13.93 -9.48 3.54
CA ASP A 352 15.32 -9.45 3.11
C ASP A 352 15.78 -8.04 2.67
N TYR A 353 14.98 -7.01 2.98
CA TYR A 353 15.15 -5.64 2.52
C TYR A 353 15.84 -4.72 3.53
N LEU A 354 16.58 -5.24 4.47
CA LEU A 354 17.35 -4.39 5.37
C LEU A 354 18.43 -3.63 4.59
N TYR A 355 18.32 -2.31 4.62
CA TYR A 355 19.28 -1.41 4.00
C TYR A 355 20.36 -1.05 5.01
N GLU A 356 21.57 -1.51 4.75
CA GLU A 356 22.74 -1.02 5.49
C GLU A 356 22.98 0.46 5.16
N GLY A 357 23.25 1.27 6.16
CA GLY A 357 23.79 2.62 6.01
C GLY A 357 22.78 3.77 5.88
N PHE A 358 21.51 3.52 5.56
CA PHE A 358 20.53 4.61 5.39
C PHE A 358 19.97 5.17 6.68
N PHE A 359 19.95 4.38 7.73
CA PHE A 359 19.39 4.76 9.02
C PHE A 359 20.35 5.54 9.92
N GLN A 360 21.64 5.58 9.59
CA GLN A 360 22.65 6.20 10.44
C GLN A 360 22.51 7.71 10.56
N ASN A 361 21.86 8.36 9.59
CA ASN A 361 21.69 9.81 9.60
C ASN A 361 20.22 10.22 9.59
N THR A 362 19.65 10.33 10.79
CA THR A 362 18.26 10.79 10.98
C THR A 362 18.04 12.24 10.53
N ASP A 363 19.11 13.04 10.42
CA ASP A 363 19.00 14.43 9.96
C ASP A 363 18.65 14.51 8.46
N LEU A 364 18.94 13.43 7.70
CA LEU A 364 18.57 13.30 6.30
C LEU A 364 17.18 12.69 6.07
N LEU A 365 16.44 12.35 7.13
CA LEU A 365 15.12 11.71 6.96
C LEU A 365 14.14 12.63 6.26
N GLY A 366 13.63 12.17 5.11
CA GLY A 366 12.60 12.83 4.32
C GLY A 366 11.19 12.48 4.79
N LYS A 367 10.26 13.38 4.49
CA LYS A 367 8.82 13.21 4.73
C LYS A 367 8.09 13.14 3.38
N VAL A 368 6.91 12.52 3.37
CA VAL A 368 6.06 12.47 2.17
C VAL A 368 5.67 13.89 1.71
N GLN A 369 5.47 14.81 2.64
CA GLN A 369 5.19 16.22 2.32
C GLN A 369 6.36 16.97 1.68
N ASP A 370 7.60 16.49 1.83
CA ASP A 370 8.75 17.11 1.15
C ASP A 370 8.62 17.06 -0.38
N LEU A 371 7.82 16.10 -0.91
CA LEU A 371 7.45 16.05 -2.33
C LEU A 371 6.88 17.37 -2.87
N ASP A 372 6.20 18.14 -2.03
CA ASP A 372 5.56 19.40 -2.42
C ASP A 372 6.56 20.56 -2.48
N SER A 373 7.70 20.46 -1.76
CA SER A 373 8.66 21.55 -1.57
C SER A 373 10.00 21.36 -2.28
N VAL A 374 10.43 20.12 -2.57
CA VAL A 374 11.72 19.85 -3.23
C VAL A 374 11.73 20.31 -4.69
N ASP A 375 12.92 20.47 -5.25
CA ASP A 375 13.13 20.80 -6.66
C ASP A 375 13.21 19.53 -7.51
N THR A 376 13.91 18.50 -6.97
CA THR A 376 14.19 17.27 -7.70
C THR A 376 13.86 16.04 -6.83
N ILE A 377 13.21 15.08 -7.43
CA ILE A 377 12.90 13.77 -6.87
C ILE A 377 13.79 12.75 -7.57
N ILE A 378 14.53 11.96 -6.79
CA ILE A 378 15.34 10.85 -7.30
C ILE A 378 14.69 9.55 -6.89
N LEU A 379 14.43 8.66 -7.85
CA LEU A 379 13.82 7.37 -7.61
C LEU A 379 14.83 6.26 -7.96
N TRP A 380 15.23 5.48 -6.96
CA TRP A 380 16.19 4.40 -7.13
C TRP A 380 15.49 3.06 -7.26
N ALA A 381 15.57 2.47 -8.44
CA ALA A 381 15.36 1.04 -8.78
C ALA A 381 14.14 0.32 -8.18
N GLN A 382 13.24 0.98 -7.50
CA GLN A 382 12.03 0.38 -6.94
C GLN A 382 10.85 0.57 -7.89
N ASP A 383 10.06 -0.46 -8.15
CA ASP A 383 8.75 -0.29 -8.78
C ASP A 383 7.76 0.28 -7.76
N ILE A 384 7.70 1.61 -7.72
CA ILE A 384 6.93 2.33 -6.70
C ILE A 384 5.43 2.09 -6.86
N LYS A 385 4.94 1.83 -8.08
CA LYS A 385 3.51 1.57 -8.34
C LYS A 385 3.07 0.23 -7.74
N ASP A 386 3.94 -0.78 -7.80
CA ASP A 386 3.68 -2.10 -7.20
C ASP A 386 3.93 -2.12 -5.69
N ASN A 387 5.02 -1.51 -5.24
CA ASN A 387 5.43 -1.60 -3.84
C ASN A 387 4.69 -0.63 -2.91
N LEU A 388 4.57 0.65 -3.33
CA LEU A 388 3.95 1.73 -2.56
C LEU A 388 2.99 2.55 -3.43
N PRO A 389 1.87 1.96 -3.87
CA PRO A 389 0.98 2.57 -4.86
C PRO A 389 0.44 3.94 -4.45
N THR A 390 0.19 4.21 -3.18
CA THR A 390 -0.24 5.54 -2.72
C THR A 390 0.87 6.58 -2.79
N LEU A 391 2.13 6.20 -2.53
CA LEU A 391 3.28 7.07 -2.74
C LEU A 391 3.51 7.37 -4.23
N TYR A 392 3.27 6.37 -5.12
CA TYR A 392 3.28 6.59 -6.57
C TYR A 392 2.33 7.73 -6.97
N LEU A 393 1.11 7.78 -6.42
CA LEU A 393 0.16 8.87 -6.70
C LEU A 393 0.69 10.23 -6.23
N ARG A 394 1.35 10.29 -5.05
CA ARG A 394 1.95 11.51 -4.52
C ARG A 394 3.11 12.00 -5.38
N ILE A 395 4.01 11.12 -5.81
CA ILE A 395 5.12 11.46 -6.71
C ILE A 395 4.59 11.95 -8.05
N ARG A 396 3.61 11.24 -8.64
CA ARG A 396 2.98 11.62 -9.90
C ARG A 396 2.38 13.03 -9.83
N GLN A 397 1.70 13.37 -8.73
CA GLN A 397 1.16 14.70 -8.51
C GLN A 397 2.25 15.76 -8.38
N ALA A 398 3.33 15.47 -7.64
CA ALA A 398 4.46 16.39 -7.49
C ALA A 398 5.12 16.72 -8.86
N VAL A 399 5.32 15.71 -9.70
CA VAL A 399 5.84 15.87 -11.05
C VAL A 399 4.89 16.69 -11.92
N LYS A 400 3.58 16.44 -11.85
CA LYS A 400 2.56 17.24 -12.55
C LYS A 400 2.60 18.71 -12.11
N ASN A 401 2.93 18.97 -10.85
CA ASN A 401 3.11 20.31 -10.28
C ASN A 401 4.49 20.92 -10.58
N GLY A 402 5.27 20.33 -11.49
CA GLY A 402 6.52 20.87 -12.02
C GLY A 402 7.80 20.45 -11.31
N LYS A 403 7.73 19.48 -10.39
CA LYS A 403 8.94 18.90 -9.79
C LYS A 403 9.67 18.03 -10.80
N LYS A 404 11.01 18.04 -10.75
CA LYS A 404 11.85 17.23 -11.62
C LYS A 404 11.93 15.81 -11.11
N LEU A 405 11.88 14.84 -12.02
CA LEU A 405 11.98 13.41 -11.69
C LEU A 405 13.16 12.77 -12.40
N VAL A 406 14.03 12.17 -11.62
CA VAL A 406 15.18 11.38 -12.09
C VAL A 406 14.99 9.94 -11.64
N ILE A 407 15.06 9.00 -12.56
CA ILE A 407 14.91 7.58 -12.28
C ILE A 407 16.20 6.82 -12.60
N PHE A 408 16.69 6.05 -11.63
CA PHE A 408 17.77 5.10 -11.81
C PHE A 408 17.25 3.67 -11.76
N GLY A 409 17.60 2.87 -12.77
CA GLY A 409 17.22 1.46 -12.86
C GLY A 409 16.19 1.14 -13.94
N HIS A 410 15.88 -0.13 -14.12
CA HIS A 410 15.07 -0.64 -15.24
C HIS A 410 13.77 -1.31 -14.79
N THR A 411 13.48 -1.37 -13.51
CA THR A 411 12.28 -2.00 -12.97
C THR A 411 11.10 -1.05 -12.80
N ASN A 412 11.37 0.25 -12.66
CA ASN A 412 10.32 1.27 -12.49
C ASN A 412 9.89 1.86 -13.83
N THR A 413 9.07 1.13 -14.54
CA THR A 413 8.63 1.53 -15.88
C THR A 413 7.36 2.39 -15.87
N ALA A 414 6.56 2.30 -14.82
CA ALA A 414 5.29 3.03 -14.70
C ALA A 414 5.45 4.56 -14.66
N MET A 415 6.61 5.07 -14.25
CA MET A 415 6.89 6.52 -14.17
C MET A 415 7.86 7.03 -15.22
N LYS A 416 8.36 6.17 -16.10
CA LYS A 416 9.38 6.55 -17.09
C LYS A 416 8.96 7.72 -17.99
N GLU A 417 7.72 7.73 -18.45
CA GLU A 417 7.20 8.77 -19.32
C GLU A 417 7.09 10.14 -18.62
N LEU A 418 7.08 10.16 -17.30
CA LEU A 418 7.04 11.36 -16.48
C LEU A 418 8.42 11.85 -16.07
N ALA A 419 9.47 11.04 -16.28
CA ALA A 419 10.81 11.36 -15.84
C ALA A 419 11.49 12.40 -16.75
N ASP A 420 12.10 13.41 -16.15
CA ASP A 420 12.99 14.36 -16.84
C ASP A 420 14.28 13.66 -17.31
N SER A 421 14.74 12.68 -16.53
CA SER A 421 15.89 11.84 -16.87
C SER A 421 15.67 10.41 -16.41
N TYR A 422 15.90 9.47 -17.30
CA TYR A 422 15.83 8.05 -17.02
C TYR A 422 17.17 7.39 -17.34
N PHE A 423 17.85 6.91 -16.31
CA PHE A 423 19.15 6.29 -16.41
C PHE A 423 18.99 4.75 -16.33
N GLY A 424 18.90 4.14 -17.51
CA GLY A 424 18.79 2.71 -17.68
C GLY A 424 20.15 2.03 -17.89
N GLN A 425 20.19 1.01 -18.72
CA GLN A 425 21.32 0.08 -18.89
C GLN A 425 22.64 0.77 -19.32
N GLU A 426 22.59 1.92 -19.96
CA GLU A 426 23.80 2.64 -20.39
C GLU A 426 24.59 3.17 -19.18
N ILE A 427 23.88 3.65 -18.15
CA ILE A 427 24.46 4.25 -16.96
C ILE A 427 24.56 3.25 -15.81
N ILE A 428 23.58 2.33 -15.73
CA ILE A 428 23.44 1.36 -14.65
C ILE A 428 23.39 -0.04 -15.25
N SER A 429 24.26 -0.93 -14.76
CA SER A 429 24.29 -2.33 -15.15
C SER A 429 23.00 -3.05 -14.75
N LYS A 430 22.80 -4.29 -15.23
CA LYS A 430 21.69 -5.16 -14.81
C LYS A 430 21.64 -5.35 -13.28
N ASN A 431 22.80 -5.32 -12.63
CA ASN A 431 22.96 -5.47 -11.17
C ASN A 431 22.89 -4.16 -10.42
N LEU A 432 22.47 -3.10 -11.08
CA LEU A 432 22.37 -1.74 -10.54
C LEU A 432 23.71 -1.12 -10.13
N GLU A 433 24.81 -1.55 -10.70
CA GLU A 433 26.14 -0.90 -10.55
C GLU A 433 26.28 0.23 -11.55
N PHE A 434 26.96 1.31 -11.17
CA PHE A 434 27.25 2.40 -12.09
C PHE A 434 28.33 1.98 -13.10
N ASN A 435 28.00 2.11 -14.39
CA ASN A 435 28.95 1.88 -15.50
C ASN A 435 29.88 3.07 -15.74
N VAL A 436 29.55 4.24 -15.16
CA VAL A 436 30.27 5.50 -15.28
C VAL A 436 30.38 6.17 -13.91
N GLU A 437 31.32 7.07 -13.74
CA GLU A 437 31.39 7.89 -12.53
C GLU A 437 30.11 8.76 -12.41
N ILE A 438 29.57 8.88 -11.20
CA ILE A 438 28.29 9.62 -10.98
C ILE A 438 28.43 11.08 -11.44
N SER A 439 29.62 11.67 -11.28
CA SER A 439 29.93 13.03 -11.73
C SER A 439 29.88 13.21 -13.23
N GLU A 440 30.03 12.13 -14.01
CA GLU A 440 30.06 12.12 -15.47
C GLU A 440 28.68 11.80 -16.09
N ILE A 441 27.66 11.53 -15.27
CA ILE A 441 26.31 11.25 -15.77
C ILE A 441 25.76 12.50 -16.46
N PRO A 442 25.35 12.41 -17.73
CA PRO A 442 24.91 13.56 -18.51
C PRO A 442 23.73 14.31 -17.87
N ASN A 443 23.82 15.63 -17.76
CA ASN A 443 22.79 16.54 -17.22
C ASN A 443 22.40 16.31 -15.76
N PHE A 444 22.98 15.30 -15.07
CA PHE A 444 22.58 14.97 -13.71
C PHE A 444 22.93 16.08 -12.72
N ASN A 445 24.12 16.68 -12.85
CA ASN A 445 24.56 17.76 -11.97
C ASN A 445 23.66 19.01 -12.06
N GLU A 446 23.10 19.31 -13.22
CA GLU A 446 22.18 20.45 -13.41
C GLU A 446 20.86 20.25 -12.63
N LEU A 447 20.48 19.01 -12.39
CA LEU A 447 19.26 18.64 -11.70
C LEU A 447 19.41 18.62 -10.18
N ILE A 448 20.66 18.52 -9.65
CA ILE A 448 20.90 18.31 -8.22
C ILE A 448 21.71 19.42 -7.54
N ASN A 449 22.68 20.08 -8.24
CA ASN A 449 23.58 21.02 -7.60
C ASN A 449 22.82 22.23 -7.03
N ASP A 450 23.05 22.48 -5.73
CA ASP A 450 22.43 23.56 -4.96
C ASP A 450 20.87 23.48 -4.94
N LYS A 451 20.30 22.28 -5.14
CA LYS A 451 18.86 22.01 -5.13
C LYS A 451 18.43 21.28 -3.87
N ASN A 452 17.14 21.43 -3.53
CA ASN A 452 16.49 20.58 -2.55
C ASN A 452 16.12 19.24 -3.24
N VAL A 453 16.73 18.16 -2.79
CA VAL A 453 16.58 16.83 -3.40
C VAL A 453 15.94 15.87 -2.42
N LEU A 454 14.92 15.15 -2.85
CA LEU A 454 14.36 14.00 -2.14
C LEU A 454 14.75 12.72 -2.87
N ALA A 455 15.61 11.92 -2.24
CA ALA A 455 15.95 10.60 -2.74
C ALA A 455 15.00 9.56 -2.16
N ILE A 456 14.23 8.90 -3.01
CA ILE A 456 13.30 7.82 -2.67
C ILE A 456 14.01 6.51 -2.95
N ILE A 457 14.39 5.84 -1.88
CA ILE A 457 15.25 4.67 -1.92
C ILE A 457 14.46 3.43 -1.53
N GLY A 458 14.49 2.43 -2.40
CA GLY A 458 13.86 1.14 -2.18
C GLY A 458 14.61 0.04 -2.92
N LYS A 459 14.27 -1.22 -2.67
CA LYS A 459 14.75 -2.35 -3.43
C LYS A 459 13.66 -2.86 -4.37
N SER A 460 14.02 -3.15 -5.61
CA SER A 460 13.13 -3.85 -6.54
C SER A 460 13.20 -5.36 -6.37
N SER A 461 14.33 -5.85 -5.89
CA SER A 461 14.60 -7.26 -5.61
C SER A 461 15.30 -7.43 -4.28
N PRO A 462 15.06 -8.54 -3.55
CA PRO A 462 15.74 -8.85 -2.29
C PRO A 462 17.27 -8.93 -2.39
N ILE A 463 17.81 -9.21 -3.58
CA ILE A 463 19.26 -9.50 -3.79
C ILE A 463 19.96 -8.33 -4.48
N GLN A 464 19.51 -7.15 -4.25
CA GLN A 464 20.15 -5.98 -4.82
C GLN A 464 21.39 -5.59 -4.04
N ASN A 465 22.51 -5.32 -4.76
CA ASN A 465 23.71 -4.73 -4.15
C ASN A 465 23.42 -3.31 -3.63
N THR A 466 23.83 -3.00 -2.40
CA THR A 466 23.58 -1.70 -1.76
C THR A 466 24.71 -0.69 -1.96
N ASN A 467 25.92 -1.12 -2.35
CA ASN A 467 27.06 -0.22 -2.55
C ASN A 467 26.79 0.95 -3.52
N PRO A 468 26.14 0.74 -4.68
CA PRO A 468 25.84 1.82 -5.61
C PRO A 468 24.91 2.88 -5.01
N ILE A 469 23.97 2.46 -4.16
CA ILE A 469 23.05 3.37 -3.47
C ILE A 469 23.84 4.25 -2.49
N SER A 470 24.73 3.65 -1.70
CA SER A 470 25.59 4.38 -0.76
C SER A 470 26.48 5.40 -1.49
N ASN A 471 27.03 5.03 -2.65
CA ASN A 471 27.80 5.94 -3.49
C ASN A 471 26.97 7.12 -4.00
N LEU A 472 25.73 6.85 -4.45
CA LEU A 472 24.80 7.89 -4.91
C LEU A 472 24.44 8.84 -3.77
N ILE A 473 24.10 8.32 -2.60
CA ILE A 473 23.76 9.15 -1.43
C ILE A 473 24.92 10.03 -1.03
N ASN A 474 26.12 9.47 -0.91
CA ASN A 474 27.32 10.24 -0.57
C ASN A 474 27.61 11.35 -1.61
N TYR A 475 27.27 11.11 -2.87
CA TYR A 475 27.42 12.12 -3.92
C TYR A 475 26.37 13.22 -3.77
N LEU A 476 25.12 12.86 -3.54
CA LEU A 476 24.00 13.79 -3.37
C LEU A 476 24.18 14.66 -2.12
N ASP A 477 24.57 14.08 -1.00
CA ASP A 477 24.79 14.78 0.27
C ASP A 477 25.86 15.87 0.15
N LYS A 478 26.87 15.65 -0.70
CA LYS A 478 27.93 16.66 -0.97
C LYS A 478 27.49 17.76 -1.91
N ASN A 479 26.53 17.53 -2.81
CA ASN A 479 26.23 18.43 -3.94
C ASN A 479 24.81 19.03 -3.89
N SER A 480 23.98 18.63 -2.92
CA SER A 480 22.60 19.08 -2.80
C SER A 480 22.15 19.21 -1.36
N ASN A 481 21.01 19.85 -1.12
CA ASN A 481 20.30 19.77 0.14
C ASN A 481 19.44 18.49 0.14
N LEU A 482 20.05 17.39 0.60
CA LEU A 482 19.50 16.06 0.48
C LEU A 482 18.53 15.72 1.62
N LYS A 483 17.42 15.09 1.27
CA LYS A 483 16.58 14.29 2.15
C LYS A 483 16.36 12.91 1.56
N ILE A 484 16.17 11.89 2.42
CA ILE A 484 16.01 10.49 2.02
C ILE A 484 14.71 9.95 2.59
N LEU A 485 13.90 9.35 1.72
CA LEU A 485 12.72 8.60 2.09
C LEU A 485 12.98 7.11 1.84
N ASN A 486 13.06 6.34 2.93
CA ASN A 486 13.30 4.90 2.86
C ASN A 486 11.98 4.17 2.61
N CYS A 487 11.87 3.48 1.48
CA CYS A 487 10.64 2.85 1.04
C CYS A 487 10.65 1.34 1.28
N PHE A 488 10.36 0.91 2.49
CA PHE A 488 9.96 -0.46 2.75
C PHE A 488 8.57 -0.72 2.16
N SER A 489 8.39 -1.83 1.48
CA SER A 489 7.10 -2.14 0.85
C SER A 489 6.06 -2.64 1.85
N LYS A 490 6.49 -3.22 2.96
CA LYS A 490 5.61 -3.87 3.93
C LYS A 490 5.35 -2.99 5.16
N GLY A 491 4.25 -3.26 5.80
CA GLY A 491 3.60 -2.58 6.89
C GLY A 491 4.48 -1.88 7.91
N ASN A 492 4.52 -2.39 9.13
CA ASN A 492 5.17 -1.77 10.28
C ASN A 492 6.67 -2.14 10.41
N THR A 493 7.42 -2.10 9.30
CA THR A 493 8.86 -2.42 9.30
C THR A 493 9.65 -1.47 10.21
N PHE A 494 9.35 -0.17 10.16
CA PHE A 494 10.01 0.80 11.05
C PHE A 494 9.66 0.57 12.51
N GLY A 495 8.42 0.18 12.81
CA GLY A 495 8.04 -0.16 14.18
C GLY A 495 8.81 -1.36 14.73
N ALA A 496 9.06 -2.38 13.91
CA ALA A 496 9.92 -3.51 14.29
C ALA A 496 11.35 -3.05 14.56
N LEU A 497 11.94 -2.22 13.67
CA LEU A 497 13.29 -1.69 13.80
C LEU A 497 13.45 -0.74 15.00
N GLN A 498 12.39 -0.05 15.42
CA GLN A 498 12.42 0.86 16.57
C GLN A 498 12.30 0.15 17.90
N ASN A 499 11.49 -0.92 17.96
CA ASN A 499 11.07 -1.52 19.23
C ASN A 499 11.76 -2.86 19.54
N ILE A 500 12.65 -3.32 18.66
CA ILE A 500 13.45 -4.54 18.86
C ILE A 500 14.94 -4.15 18.77
N ASP A 501 15.70 -4.41 19.82
CA ASP A 501 17.06 -3.91 19.97
C ASP A 501 18.06 -4.44 18.93
N LEU A 502 17.98 -5.72 18.60
CA LEU A 502 18.89 -6.37 17.67
C LEU A 502 18.12 -7.19 16.66
N VAL A 503 17.71 -6.55 15.56
CA VAL A 503 17.03 -7.22 14.44
C VAL A 503 18.04 -7.63 13.38
N LYS A 504 17.99 -8.89 12.97
CA LYS A 504 18.81 -9.47 11.90
C LYS A 504 17.94 -9.81 10.68
N GLY A 505 18.58 -10.04 9.54
CA GLY A 505 17.90 -10.51 8.34
C GLY A 505 17.78 -12.05 8.28
N LEU A 506 16.93 -12.58 7.41
CA LEU A 506 16.76 -14.04 7.23
C LEU A 506 18.04 -14.75 6.74
N ASN A 507 18.90 -14.05 6.01
CA ASN A 507 20.19 -14.60 5.60
C ASN A 507 21.07 -14.93 6.81
N GLU A 508 21.02 -14.08 7.84
CA GLU A 508 21.77 -14.31 9.09
C GLU A 508 21.17 -15.49 9.87
N PHE A 509 19.82 -15.63 9.91
CA PHE A 509 19.18 -16.83 10.47
C PHE A 509 19.70 -18.12 9.84
N ILE A 510 19.79 -18.16 8.49
CA ILE A 510 20.28 -19.34 7.77
C ILE A 510 21.72 -19.66 8.13
N ASN A 511 22.58 -18.65 8.23
CA ASN A 511 24.01 -18.80 8.51
C ASN A 511 24.31 -19.12 9.99
N GLU A 512 23.50 -18.60 10.92
CA GLU A 512 23.67 -18.79 12.35
C GLU A 512 23.01 -20.08 12.88
N PHE A 513 22.15 -20.71 12.08
CA PHE A 513 21.46 -21.94 12.47
C PHE A 513 22.45 -23.11 12.62
N ASP A 514 22.68 -23.55 13.84
CA ASP A 514 23.57 -24.67 14.16
C ASP A 514 22.76 -25.93 14.48
N SER A 515 22.78 -26.90 13.57
CA SER A 515 22.04 -28.16 13.71
C SER A 515 22.55 -29.06 14.87
N SER A 516 23.68 -28.72 15.51
CA SER A 516 24.20 -29.44 16.68
C SER A 516 23.57 -28.97 18.01
N LYS A 517 22.84 -27.84 17.98
CA LYS A 517 22.17 -27.26 19.13
C LYS A 517 20.69 -27.63 19.18
N ASN A 518 20.07 -27.46 20.34
CA ASN A 518 18.63 -27.52 20.49
C ASN A 518 18.01 -26.22 19.93
N ASN A 519 17.46 -26.29 18.72
CA ASN A 519 16.91 -25.12 18.02
C ASN A 519 15.39 -25.01 18.24
N ILE A 520 14.96 -23.92 18.88
CA ILE A 520 13.56 -23.55 19.05
C ILE A 520 13.30 -22.35 18.14
N VAL A 521 12.31 -22.43 17.26
CA VAL A 521 12.02 -21.36 16.30
C VAL A 521 10.58 -20.88 16.45
N PHE A 522 10.40 -19.57 16.65
CA PHE A 522 9.12 -18.89 16.63
C PHE A 522 8.97 -18.17 15.29
N THR A 523 7.83 -18.34 14.61
CA THR A 523 7.44 -17.53 13.45
C THR A 523 6.21 -16.73 13.81
N ILE A 524 6.26 -15.40 13.66
CA ILE A 524 5.26 -14.47 14.20
C ILE A 524 4.71 -13.63 13.05
N GLY A 525 3.44 -13.86 12.67
CA GLY A 525 2.77 -13.15 11.60
C GLY A 525 3.55 -13.20 10.26
N SER A 526 4.26 -14.30 10.02
CA SER A 526 5.25 -14.44 8.94
C SER A 526 5.17 -15.80 8.29
N ASN A 527 5.26 -15.82 6.94
CA ASN A 527 5.37 -17.06 6.17
C ASN A 527 6.65 -17.05 5.32
N PRO A 528 7.85 -17.18 5.95
CA PRO A 528 9.13 -17.06 5.24
C PRO A 528 9.38 -18.19 4.24
N VAL A 529 8.79 -19.37 4.43
CA VAL A 529 8.83 -20.47 3.45
C VAL A 529 8.13 -20.07 2.14
N ASN A 530 7.20 -19.10 2.21
CA ASN A 530 6.46 -18.63 1.04
C ASN A 530 7.01 -17.31 0.49
N SER A 531 7.42 -16.38 1.34
CA SER A 531 7.68 -14.98 0.95
C SER A 531 9.17 -14.67 0.70
N SER A 532 10.10 -15.52 1.16
CA SER A 532 11.53 -15.28 1.00
C SER A 532 12.09 -15.96 -0.25
N ILE A 533 13.15 -15.36 -0.81
CA ILE A 533 13.98 -16.00 -1.84
C ILE A 533 14.75 -17.21 -1.28
N TYR A 534 14.96 -17.27 0.03
CA TYR A 534 15.60 -18.37 0.74
C TYR A 534 14.61 -19.47 1.16
N SER A 535 13.43 -19.55 0.52
CA SER A 535 12.33 -20.45 0.86
C SER A 535 12.78 -21.88 1.18
N ASN A 536 13.54 -22.51 0.26
CA ASN A 536 14.03 -23.88 0.43
C ASN A 536 15.00 -24.03 1.61
N GLN A 537 15.93 -23.09 1.78
CA GLN A 537 16.90 -23.11 2.90
C GLN A 537 16.20 -22.93 4.23
N ILE A 538 15.24 -22.01 4.31
CA ILE A 538 14.44 -21.79 5.53
C ILE A 538 13.61 -23.03 5.85
N LYS A 539 12.96 -23.62 4.84
CA LYS A 539 12.21 -24.87 4.98
C LYS A 539 13.08 -25.99 5.56
N ASP A 540 14.30 -26.15 5.04
CA ASP A 540 15.25 -27.16 5.55
C ASP A 540 15.67 -26.88 7.00
N LYS A 541 15.83 -25.61 7.38
CA LYS A 541 16.15 -25.24 8.77
C LYS A 541 14.98 -25.51 9.71
N LEU A 542 13.75 -25.19 9.31
CA LEU A 542 12.55 -25.45 10.11
C LEU A 542 12.28 -26.95 10.29
N ILE A 543 12.51 -27.76 9.25
CA ILE A 543 12.42 -29.23 9.35
C ILE A 543 13.46 -29.81 10.32
N ASN A 544 14.64 -29.21 10.40
CA ASN A 544 15.74 -29.63 11.29
C ASN A 544 15.73 -28.93 12.65
N ALA A 545 14.76 -28.06 12.93
CA ALA A 545 14.56 -27.47 14.25
C ALA A 545 13.96 -28.53 15.19
N ASN A 546 14.30 -28.44 16.47
CA ASN A 546 13.77 -29.36 17.49
C ASN A 546 12.33 -29.04 17.86
N PHE A 547 11.96 -27.77 17.82
CA PHE A 547 10.62 -27.30 18.13
C PHE A 547 10.30 -26.00 17.38
N VAL A 548 9.15 -25.96 16.73
CA VAL A 548 8.69 -24.82 15.95
C VAL A 548 7.32 -24.36 16.43
N VAL A 549 7.21 -23.08 16.78
CA VAL A 549 5.95 -22.42 17.15
C VAL A 549 5.61 -21.36 16.12
N SER A 550 4.40 -21.38 15.59
CA SER A 550 3.95 -20.39 14.62
C SER A 550 2.73 -19.61 15.14
N LEU A 551 2.81 -18.28 15.17
CA LEU A 551 1.69 -17.39 15.43
C LEU A 551 1.18 -16.87 14.09
N ASP A 552 0.01 -17.31 13.63
CA ASP A 552 -0.51 -16.90 12.31
C ASP A 552 -2.05 -16.92 12.28
N LEU A 553 -2.59 -16.30 11.25
CA LEU A 553 -4.03 -16.21 10.97
C LEU A 553 -4.56 -17.46 10.25
N PHE A 554 -3.73 -18.11 9.44
CA PHE A 554 -4.09 -19.19 8.53
C PHE A 554 -3.04 -20.30 8.52
N LYS A 555 -3.47 -21.50 8.18
CA LYS A 555 -2.51 -22.54 7.79
C LYS A 555 -1.84 -22.17 6.46
N ASN A 556 -0.53 -22.31 6.41
CA ASN A 556 0.33 -21.98 5.28
C ASN A 556 1.60 -22.84 5.31
N GLU A 557 2.48 -22.66 4.34
CA GLU A 557 3.68 -23.47 4.15
C GLU A 557 4.64 -23.47 5.35
N THR A 558 4.67 -22.38 6.12
CA THR A 558 5.47 -22.30 7.37
C THR A 558 4.75 -22.98 8.53
N THR A 559 3.46 -22.71 8.69
CA THR A 559 2.68 -23.33 9.79
C THR A 559 2.50 -24.84 9.65
N GLU A 560 2.61 -25.39 8.42
CA GLU A 560 2.62 -26.84 8.19
C GLU A 560 3.86 -27.54 8.77
N LEU A 561 4.93 -26.79 9.00
CA LEU A 561 6.17 -27.26 9.62
C LEU A 561 6.23 -26.99 11.13
N ALA A 562 5.25 -26.29 11.69
CA ALA A 562 5.22 -25.95 13.11
C ALA A 562 4.65 -27.09 13.94
N ASP A 563 5.22 -27.33 15.13
CA ASP A 563 4.69 -28.28 16.14
C ASP A 563 3.45 -27.69 16.83
N ILE A 564 3.46 -26.39 17.13
CA ILE A 564 2.32 -25.66 17.70
C ILE A 564 1.99 -24.45 16.84
N ILE A 565 0.70 -24.29 16.52
CA ILE A 565 0.20 -23.09 15.85
C ILE A 565 -0.70 -22.34 16.84
N LEU A 566 -0.37 -21.08 17.09
CA LEU A 566 -1.13 -20.17 17.94
C LEU A 566 -1.90 -19.17 17.05
N PRO A 567 -3.22 -19.01 17.27
CA PRO A 567 -4.01 -18.04 16.54
C PRO A 567 -3.69 -16.61 17.02
N THR A 568 -3.57 -15.64 16.12
CA THR A 568 -3.33 -14.24 16.48
C THR A 568 -4.42 -13.30 15.95
N THR A 569 -4.53 -12.11 16.57
CA THR A 569 -5.43 -11.04 16.12
C THR A 569 -4.92 -10.38 14.85
N SER A 570 -5.85 -9.77 14.14
CA SER A 570 -5.57 -9.10 12.88
C SER A 570 -5.97 -7.63 12.89
N PHE A 571 -5.71 -6.94 11.78
CA PHE A 571 -6.13 -5.57 11.53
C PHE A 571 -7.62 -5.35 11.84
N GLY A 572 -7.92 -4.32 12.64
CA GLY A 572 -9.27 -4.01 13.09
C GLY A 572 -9.79 -4.85 14.29
N GLU A 573 -9.10 -5.92 14.67
CA GLU A 573 -9.40 -6.76 15.86
C GLU A 573 -8.53 -6.38 17.07
N LYS A 574 -7.42 -5.67 16.83
CA LYS A 574 -6.48 -5.15 17.85
C LYS A 574 -6.36 -3.64 17.77
N GLU A 575 -6.01 -3.02 18.85
CA GLU A 575 -5.64 -1.60 18.98
C GLU A 575 -4.12 -1.50 19.13
N GLY A 576 -3.53 -0.38 18.74
CA GLY A 576 -2.10 -0.14 18.92
C GLY A 576 -1.61 0.97 18.00
N THR A 577 -0.29 1.05 17.85
CA THR A 577 0.36 2.04 17.00
C THR A 577 1.16 1.40 15.87
N PHE A 578 1.43 2.19 14.85
CA PHE A 578 2.10 1.82 13.62
C PHE A 578 3.10 2.92 13.24
N THR A 579 4.35 2.59 12.95
CA THR A 579 5.35 3.56 12.50
C THR A 579 5.50 3.48 10.98
N ASN A 580 5.16 4.57 10.30
CA ASN A 580 5.19 4.61 8.83
C ASN A 580 6.61 4.88 8.26
N LEU A 581 6.71 4.93 6.94
CA LEU A 581 7.98 5.09 6.20
C LEU A 581 8.72 6.43 6.46
N GLU A 582 8.05 7.42 7.04
CA GLU A 582 8.64 8.69 7.47
C GLU A 582 8.85 8.75 8.99
N MET A 583 8.85 7.58 9.65
CA MET A 583 8.96 7.40 11.11
C MET A 583 7.86 8.12 11.92
N ARG A 584 6.72 8.37 11.31
CA ARG A 584 5.54 8.93 11.99
C ARG A 584 4.76 7.82 12.67
N THR A 585 4.52 7.96 13.97
CA THR A 585 3.65 7.05 14.72
C THR A 585 2.19 7.37 14.46
N LEU A 586 1.42 6.36 14.02
CA LEU A 586 0.03 6.46 13.61
C LEU A 586 -0.82 5.46 14.40
N LYS A 587 -2.04 5.85 14.77
CA LYS A 587 -2.92 5.00 15.57
C LYS A 587 -3.68 3.99 14.71
N GLN A 588 -3.68 2.73 15.15
CA GLN A 588 -4.58 1.68 14.68
C GLN A 588 -5.70 1.45 15.70
N ASN A 589 -6.95 1.61 15.27
CA ASN A 589 -8.10 1.46 16.14
C ASN A 589 -8.80 0.12 15.91
N LYS A 590 -9.20 -0.51 17.03
CA LYS A 590 -10.04 -1.71 17.05
C LYS A 590 -11.48 -1.35 16.73
N ILE A 591 -12.14 -2.16 15.90
CA ILE A 591 -13.57 -2.01 15.57
C ILE A 591 -14.31 -3.35 15.62
N LEU A 592 -13.59 -4.45 15.42
CA LEU A 592 -14.13 -5.82 15.46
C LEU A 592 -13.88 -6.47 16.83
N PRO A 593 -14.78 -7.32 17.31
CA PRO A 593 -14.48 -8.15 18.46
C PRO A 593 -13.41 -9.19 18.07
N THR A 594 -12.57 -9.56 19.01
CA THR A 594 -11.62 -10.65 18.85
C THR A 594 -12.37 -11.99 18.68
N PRO A 595 -12.11 -12.79 17.64
CA PRO A 595 -12.87 -14.01 17.40
C PRO A 595 -12.37 -15.19 18.24
N GLY A 596 -13.27 -15.97 18.78
CA GLY A 596 -12.96 -17.25 19.46
C GLY A 596 -12.02 -17.12 20.65
N SER A 597 -10.99 -17.95 20.68
CA SER A 597 -9.93 -17.97 21.72
C SER A 597 -8.63 -17.31 21.21
N VAL A 598 -8.73 -16.39 20.29
CA VAL A 598 -7.58 -15.68 19.73
C VAL A 598 -7.09 -14.61 20.71
N LEU A 599 -5.77 -14.50 20.88
CA LEU A 599 -5.12 -13.50 21.72
C LEU A 599 -4.25 -12.55 20.86
N ASN A 600 -3.94 -11.38 21.39
CA ASN A 600 -2.89 -10.54 20.85
C ASN A 600 -1.52 -11.18 21.09
N GLU A 601 -0.52 -10.85 20.28
CA GLU A 601 0.81 -11.45 20.41
C GLU A 601 1.43 -11.18 21.79
N TRP A 602 1.27 -9.95 22.32
CA TRP A 602 1.80 -9.56 23.62
C TRP A 602 1.21 -10.38 24.79
N GLU A 603 -0.03 -10.84 24.68
CA GLU A 603 -0.67 -11.67 25.71
C GLU A 603 -0.01 -13.06 25.82
N TYR A 604 0.43 -13.63 24.69
CA TYR A 604 1.19 -14.90 24.70
C TYR A 604 2.55 -14.74 25.38
N TRP A 605 3.27 -13.64 25.12
CA TRP A 605 4.56 -13.37 25.78
C TRP A 605 4.39 -13.17 27.28
N SER A 606 3.36 -12.44 27.70
CA SER A 606 3.01 -12.25 29.11
C SER A 606 2.71 -13.58 29.80
N MET A 607 1.90 -14.45 29.18
CA MET A 607 1.58 -15.77 29.71
C MET A 607 2.81 -16.68 29.82
N LEU A 608 3.72 -16.63 28.85
CA LEU A 608 4.96 -17.42 28.88
C LEU A 608 5.89 -16.93 29.99
N LEU A 609 6.10 -15.62 30.17
CA LEU A 609 6.87 -15.07 31.27
C LEU A 609 6.35 -15.58 32.64
N ASN A 610 5.04 -15.51 32.84
CA ASN A 610 4.42 -15.99 34.08
C ASN A 610 4.62 -17.51 34.29
N LYS A 611 4.66 -18.31 33.21
CA LYS A 611 4.87 -19.79 33.28
C LYS A 611 6.30 -20.17 33.66
N ILE A 612 7.28 -19.33 33.32
CA ILE A 612 8.68 -19.54 33.64
C ILE A 612 9.13 -18.75 34.89
N ASP A 613 8.16 -18.30 35.72
CA ASP A 613 8.36 -17.57 36.96
C ASP A 613 9.16 -16.23 36.81
N ILE A 614 9.03 -15.57 35.67
CA ILE A 614 9.56 -14.24 35.44
C ILE A 614 8.45 -13.20 35.62
N GLU A 615 8.66 -12.20 36.47
CA GLU A 615 7.72 -11.11 36.70
C GLU A 615 7.53 -10.30 35.44
N ASN A 616 6.30 -10.16 34.95
CA ASN A 616 5.96 -9.33 33.81
C ASN A 616 5.76 -7.89 34.24
N SER A 617 6.22 -6.93 33.42
CA SER A 617 6.12 -5.49 33.70
C SER A 617 4.77 -4.87 33.30
N TYR A 618 3.89 -5.61 32.62
CA TYR A 618 2.57 -5.14 32.19
C TYR A 618 1.53 -6.27 32.23
N GLU A 619 0.33 -5.94 32.71
CA GLU A 619 -0.81 -6.86 32.79
C GLU A 619 -1.95 -6.48 31.82
N SER A 620 -1.84 -5.31 31.18
CA SER A 620 -2.86 -4.77 30.28
C SER A 620 -2.26 -4.03 29.09
N GLU A 621 -3.03 -3.92 28.02
CA GLU A 621 -2.68 -3.12 26.83
C GLU A 621 -2.44 -1.64 27.19
N LEU A 622 -3.17 -1.12 28.18
CA LEU A 622 -2.99 0.25 28.66
C LEU A 622 -1.62 0.44 29.33
N GLU A 623 -1.18 -0.52 30.16
CA GLU A 623 0.14 -0.46 30.78
C GLU A 623 1.25 -0.64 29.76
N LEU A 624 1.08 -1.53 28.80
CA LEU A 624 2.00 -1.72 27.69
C LEU A 624 2.13 -0.42 26.87
N ASN A 625 1.01 0.24 26.57
CA ASN A 625 0.98 1.54 25.91
C ASN A 625 1.64 2.64 26.75
N LEU A 626 1.49 2.66 28.07
CA LEU A 626 2.13 3.62 28.94
C LEU A 626 3.65 3.45 28.94
N HIS A 627 4.15 2.23 28.98
CA HIS A 627 5.60 1.97 28.87
C HIS A 627 6.20 2.41 27.54
N LEU A 628 5.50 2.21 26.44
CA LEU A 628 5.89 2.73 25.14
C LEU A 628 5.80 4.25 25.05
N CYS A 629 4.80 4.84 25.70
CA CYS A 629 4.45 6.25 25.58
C CYS A 629 5.23 7.17 26.53
N GLU A 630 5.95 6.67 27.52
CA GLU A 630 6.81 7.52 28.36
C GLU A 630 7.83 8.32 27.50
N ASP A 631 8.19 7.78 26.34
CA ASP A 631 9.09 8.42 25.36
C ASP A 631 8.35 9.22 24.24
N TYR A 632 7.03 9.03 24.05
CA TYR A 632 6.28 9.55 22.89
C TYR A 632 5.15 10.53 23.22
N LEU A 633 4.76 10.69 24.48
CA LEU A 633 3.70 11.60 24.86
C LEU A 633 4.23 13.01 25.15
N ASP A 634 3.52 14.03 24.65
CA ASP A 634 3.72 15.38 25.11
C ASP A 634 3.10 15.58 26.50
N LYS A 635 3.31 16.80 27.09
CA LYS A 635 2.83 17.15 28.44
C LYS A 635 1.31 17.05 28.61
N ASP A 636 0.57 16.91 27.52
CA ASP A 636 -0.90 16.83 27.48
C ASP A 636 -1.41 15.42 27.13
N ASN A 637 -0.55 14.40 27.18
CA ASN A 637 -0.85 13.01 26.77
C ASN A 637 -1.31 12.87 25.30
N VAL A 638 -0.90 13.77 24.42
CA VAL A 638 -1.12 13.69 22.99
C VAL A 638 0.17 13.15 22.33
N PRO A 639 0.11 12.17 21.40
CA PRO A 639 1.29 11.74 20.68
C PRO A 639 1.92 12.93 19.96
N SER A 640 3.08 13.38 20.43
CA SER A 640 3.81 14.48 19.81
C SER A 640 4.70 13.93 18.71
N PHE A 641 4.35 14.23 17.48
CA PHE A 641 5.08 13.79 16.29
C PHE A 641 6.46 14.47 16.13
N ASP A 642 6.74 15.53 16.91
CA ASP A 642 8.00 16.27 16.85
C ASP A 642 9.08 15.74 17.81
N ASN A 643 8.70 14.87 18.76
CA ASN A 643 9.58 14.32 19.79
C ASN A 643 9.92 12.84 19.62
N LEU A 644 9.90 12.32 18.37
CA LEU A 644 10.44 11.00 18.10
C LEU A 644 11.95 11.01 18.46
N ASN A 645 12.25 10.52 19.67
CA ASN A 645 13.63 10.30 20.08
C ASN A 645 14.34 9.45 19.04
N LYS A 646 15.56 9.84 18.69
CA LYS A 646 16.42 9.08 17.78
C LYS A 646 16.46 7.65 18.30
N PRO A 647 16.11 6.64 17.50
CA PRO A 647 16.27 5.27 17.95
C PRO A 647 17.75 5.05 18.29
N SER A 648 18.02 4.85 19.56
CA SER A 648 19.38 4.74 20.09
C SER A 648 20.13 3.50 19.58
N ASN A 649 19.44 2.56 18.91
CA ASN A 649 19.94 1.23 18.58
C ASN A 649 19.99 0.91 17.08
N LEU A 650 19.71 1.85 16.18
CA LEU A 650 19.89 1.63 14.74
C LEU A 650 21.38 1.45 14.33
N ASP A 651 22.31 1.91 15.14
CA ASP A 651 23.76 1.75 14.90
C ASP A 651 24.22 0.27 14.88
N GLY A 652 23.47 -0.64 15.50
CA GLY A 652 23.77 -2.08 15.54
C GLY A 652 23.23 -2.87 14.34
N VAL A 653 22.14 -2.43 13.71
CA VAL A 653 21.46 -3.12 12.60
C VAL A 653 22.21 -2.95 11.28
N LEU A 654 23.08 -1.97 11.19
CA LEU A 654 23.64 -1.46 9.95
C LEU A 654 25.00 -2.08 9.57
N ASN A 655 25.50 -3.02 10.36
CA ASN A 655 26.77 -3.70 10.11
C ASN A 655 26.63 -5.07 9.42
N SER A 656 25.47 -5.41 8.83
CA SER A 656 25.37 -6.63 8.05
C SER A 656 26.22 -6.52 6.78
N LYS A 657 27.07 -7.49 6.56
CA LYS A 657 28.01 -7.52 5.44
C LYS A 657 27.27 -7.54 4.12
N SER A 658 27.66 -6.66 3.20
CA SER A 658 27.19 -6.67 1.81
C SER A 658 27.31 -8.09 1.23
N ILE A 659 26.21 -8.60 0.69
CA ILE A 659 26.23 -9.86 -0.06
C ILE A 659 26.88 -9.55 -1.41
N ASN A 660 28.16 -9.90 -1.57
CA ASN A 660 28.80 -9.89 -2.87
C ASN A 660 28.27 -11.06 -3.69
N ILE A 661 27.41 -10.78 -4.65
CA ILE A 661 26.93 -11.78 -5.59
C ILE A 661 27.92 -11.83 -6.75
N GLU A 662 28.68 -12.93 -6.87
CA GLU A 662 29.48 -13.20 -8.06
C GLU A 662 28.56 -13.49 -9.26
N ILE A 663 28.63 -12.63 -10.27
CA ILE A 663 27.90 -12.79 -11.52
C ILE A 663 28.64 -13.81 -12.37
N LYS A 664 27.99 -14.94 -12.65
CA LYS A 664 28.47 -15.90 -13.62
C LYS A 664 28.18 -15.44 -15.04
N ASN A 665 29.11 -15.67 -15.97
CA ASN A 665 28.89 -15.39 -17.39
C ASN A 665 27.69 -16.18 -17.92
N VAL A 666 26.82 -15.50 -18.68
CA VAL A 666 25.61 -16.06 -19.27
C VAL A 666 25.97 -17.17 -20.28
N GLU A 667 25.49 -18.39 -20.03
CA GLU A 667 25.61 -19.48 -20.97
C GLU A 667 24.69 -19.23 -22.18
N PRO A 668 25.12 -19.61 -23.42
CA PRO A 668 24.26 -19.45 -24.61
C PRO A 668 22.91 -20.18 -24.45
N GLY A 669 21.82 -19.48 -24.68
CA GLY A 669 20.44 -20.03 -24.64
C GLY A 669 19.73 -19.90 -23.30
N LYS A 670 20.39 -19.37 -22.28
CA LYS A 670 19.77 -19.11 -20.97
C LYS A 670 19.54 -17.61 -20.73
N LEU A 671 18.54 -17.27 -19.91
CA LEU A 671 18.14 -15.93 -19.55
C LEU A 671 18.41 -15.67 -18.07
N GLU A 672 18.76 -14.44 -17.77
CA GLU A 672 18.86 -13.94 -16.39
C GLU A 672 17.49 -13.61 -15.84
N ILE A 673 17.19 -14.03 -14.63
CA ILE A 673 15.90 -13.75 -13.98
C ILE A 673 16.06 -12.83 -12.78
N LEU A 674 15.22 -11.80 -12.69
CA LEU A 674 15.10 -10.91 -11.55
C LEU A 674 13.73 -11.11 -10.92
N PHE A 675 13.71 -11.57 -9.68
CA PHE A 675 12.47 -11.71 -8.93
C PHE A 675 12.07 -10.38 -8.27
N VAL A 676 10.81 -9.98 -8.45
CA VAL A 676 10.24 -8.77 -7.87
C VAL A 676 8.92 -9.08 -7.17
N ASN A 677 8.58 -8.32 -6.13
CA ASN A 677 7.25 -8.39 -5.55
C ASN A 677 6.27 -7.53 -6.34
N ARG A 678 5.08 -8.08 -6.62
CA ARG A 678 3.96 -7.36 -7.24
C ARG A 678 2.89 -7.02 -6.20
N LEU A 679 2.07 -6.01 -6.48
CA LEU A 679 1.03 -5.55 -5.56
C LEU A 679 0.07 -6.68 -5.17
N TYR A 680 -0.39 -7.44 -6.16
CA TYR A 680 -1.23 -8.62 -5.93
C TYR A 680 -0.35 -9.87 -5.94
N GLY A 681 -0.40 -10.60 -4.86
CA GLY A 681 0.35 -11.83 -4.65
C GLY A 681 -0.52 -12.95 -4.11
N ASP A 682 0.09 -13.92 -3.47
CA ASP A 682 -0.55 -15.10 -2.92
C ASP A 682 -0.27 -15.29 -1.42
N SER A 683 -0.02 -14.18 -0.69
CA SER A 683 0.02 -14.24 0.78
C SER A 683 -1.29 -14.78 1.35
N SER A 684 -1.24 -15.39 2.53
CA SER A 684 -2.40 -16.02 3.18
C SER A 684 -3.61 -15.07 3.27
N THR A 685 -3.39 -13.78 3.54
CA THR A 685 -4.46 -12.78 3.58
C THR A 685 -5.04 -12.48 2.19
N GLN A 686 -4.20 -12.40 1.16
CA GLN A 686 -4.67 -12.11 -0.21
C GLN A 686 -5.43 -13.29 -0.83
N ILE A 687 -4.96 -14.52 -0.63
CA ILE A 687 -5.66 -15.73 -1.11
C ILE A 687 -7.04 -15.85 -0.46
N ASN A 688 -7.16 -15.50 0.82
CA ASN A 688 -8.41 -15.55 1.56
C ASN A 688 -9.27 -14.27 1.43
N SER A 689 -8.89 -13.33 0.58
CA SER A 689 -9.69 -12.16 0.19
C SER A 689 -10.17 -12.33 -1.26
N PRO A 690 -11.41 -12.78 -1.49
CA PRO A 690 -11.92 -13.10 -2.82
C PRO A 690 -11.71 -12.02 -3.87
N SER A 691 -11.97 -10.76 -3.53
CA SER A 691 -11.78 -9.62 -4.44
C SER A 691 -10.32 -9.46 -4.90
N ILE A 692 -9.35 -9.69 -4.02
CA ILE A 692 -7.91 -9.55 -4.32
C ILE A 692 -7.37 -10.82 -4.97
N SER A 693 -7.81 -11.99 -4.53
CA SER A 693 -7.35 -13.28 -5.07
C SER A 693 -7.60 -13.38 -6.58
N MET A 694 -8.74 -12.90 -7.06
CA MET A 694 -9.05 -12.87 -8.50
C MET A 694 -8.08 -12.00 -9.30
N LEU A 695 -7.62 -10.87 -8.75
CA LEU A 695 -6.69 -9.95 -9.40
C LEU A 695 -5.24 -10.49 -9.43
N GLY A 696 -4.89 -11.34 -8.48
CA GLY A 696 -3.56 -11.94 -8.33
C GLY A 696 -3.32 -13.25 -9.07
N ALA A 697 -4.33 -13.82 -9.75
CA ALA A 697 -4.28 -15.19 -10.26
C ALA A 697 -3.35 -15.40 -11.48
N GLU A 698 -3.03 -14.35 -12.23
CA GLU A 698 -2.27 -14.48 -13.49
C GLU A 698 -0.77 -14.64 -13.24
N ARG A 699 -0.17 -15.71 -13.83
CA ARG A 699 1.28 -15.95 -13.84
C ARG A 699 1.88 -15.34 -15.10
N PHE A 700 2.81 -14.41 -14.95
CA PHE A 700 3.47 -13.80 -16.10
C PHE A 700 4.94 -13.49 -15.80
N ILE A 701 5.71 -13.39 -16.86
CA ILE A 701 7.06 -12.81 -16.85
C ILE A 701 7.08 -11.60 -17.78
N GLU A 702 8.02 -10.70 -17.56
CA GLU A 702 8.27 -9.58 -18.45
C GLU A 702 9.63 -9.74 -19.11
N MET A 703 9.70 -9.46 -20.42
CA MET A 703 10.94 -9.41 -21.20
C MET A 703 10.81 -8.37 -22.31
N ASN A 704 11.93 -7.93 -22.87
CA ASN A 704 11.88 -7.06 -24.04
C ASN A 704 11.61 -7.85 -25.33
N ASN A 705 11.21 -7.14 -26.39
CA ASN A 705 10.87 -7.75 -27.66
C ASN A 705 12.09 -8.41 -28.38
N ASP A 706 13.29 -7.85 -28.22
CA ASP A 706 14.49 -8.41 -28.83
C ASP A 706 14.85 -9.77 -28.21
N THR A 707 14.71 -9.89 -26.89
CA THR A 707 14.86 -11.16 -26.17
C THR A 707 13.81 -12.18 -26.62
N PHE A 708 12.53 -11.76 -26.73
CA PHE A 708 11.45 -12.61 -27.22
C PHE A 708 11.75 -13.19 -28.61
N ILE A 709 12.21 -12.36 -29.55
CA ILE A 709 12.56 -12.76 -30.92
C ILE A 709 13.82 -13.67 -30.91
N LYS A 710 14.87 -13.28 -30.16
CA LYS A 710 16.14 -14.02 -30.12
C LYS A 710 15.97 -15.46 -29.62
N HIS A 711 15.03 -15.67 -28.68
CA HIS A 711 14.73 -17.01 -28.15
C HIS A 711 13.65 -17.77 -28.98
N ASN A 712 13.31 -17.29 -30.20
CA ASN A 712 12.37 -17.91 -31.13
C ASN A 712 11.00 -18.25 -30.48
N LEU A 713 10.52 -17.41 -29.58
CA LEU A 713 9.23 -17.62 -28.93
C LEU A 713 8.11 -17.33 -29.92
N SER A 714 7.20 -18.30 -30.09
CA SER A 714 6.12 -18.23 -31.08
C SER A 714 4.80 -17.74 -30.53
N SER A 715 4.65 -17.69 -29.19
CA SER A 715 3.44 -17.23 -28.53
C SER A 715 3.77 -16.46 -27.24
N TYR A 716 2.81 -15.65 -26.78
CA TYR A 716 2.90 -14.96 -25.49
C TYR A 716 2.61 -15.88 -24.29
N THR A 717 2.67 -17.20 -24.49
CA THR A 717 2.62 -18.20 -23.43
C THR A 717 3.77 -19.16 -23.63
N ALA A 718 4.55 -19.41 -22.59
CA ALA A 718 5.75 -20.23 -22.66
C ALA A 718 5.95 -21.04 -21.38
N ASN A 719 6.89 -21.95 -21.41
CA ASN A 719 7.36 -22.68 -20.23
C ASN A 719 8.70 -22.10 -19.76
N LEU A 720 8.73 -21.75 -18.48
CA LEU A 720 9.93 -21.38 -17.76
C LEU A 720 10.55 -22.67 -17.20
N VAL A 721 11.78 -22.99 -17.58
CA VAL A 721 12.42 -24.27 -17.23
C VAL A 721 13.72 -24.05 -16.47
N GLN A 722 13.83 -24.68 -15.31
CA GLN A 722 15.04 -24.67 -14.48
C GLN A 722 15.27 -26.09 -13.96
N GLY A 723 16.28 -26.79 -14.50
CA GLY A 723 16.50 -28.19 -14.18
C GLY A 723 15.29 -29.06 -14.52
N GLU A 724 14.71 -29.72 -13.52
CA GLU A 724 13.49 -30.53 -13.66
C GLU A 724 12.19 -29.73 -13.47
N SER A 725 12.29 -28.50 -12.93
CA SER A 725 11.15 -27.65 -12.67
C SER A 725 10.67 -26.96 -13.95
N THR A 726 9.36 -27.00 -14.19
CA THR A 726 8.71 -26.36 -15.33
C THR A 726 7.48 -25.60 -14.89
N LEU A 727 7.38 -24.32 -15.29
CA LEU A 727 6.26 -23.45 -14.97
C LEU A 727 5.71 -22.80 -16.23
N GLN A 728 4.43 -23.00 -16.51
CA GLN A 728 3.75 -22.28 -17.58
C GLN A 728 3.45 -20.84 -17.18
N VAL A 729 3.85 -19.88 -18.01
CA VAL A 729 3.72 -18.44 -17.79
C VAL A 729 3.24 -17.72 -19.02
N LYS A 730 2.57 -16.57 -18.83
CA LYS A 730 2.35 -15.60 -19.90
C LYS A 730 3.56 -14.67 -20.03
N ILE A 731 3.81 -14.18 -21.22
CA ILE A 731 4.87 -13.21 -21.51
C ILE A 731 4.23 -11.85 -21.74
N LYS A 732 4.72 -10.86 -21.01
CA LYS A 732 4.42 -9.44 -21.26
C LYS A 732 5.63 -8.76 -21.83
N ILE A 733 5.46 -8.09 -22.97
CA ILE A 733 6.56 -7.34 -23.59
C ILE A 733 6.75 -6.04 -22.85
N ASN A 734 7.97 -5.83 -22.36
CA ASN A 734 8.41 -4.61 -21.71
C ASN A 734 9.75 -4.16 -22.32
N ASN A 735 9.70 -3.30 -23.33
CA ASN A 735 10.86 -2.85 -24.09
C ASN A 735 11.83 -1.95 -23.30
N TYR A 736 11.51 -1.65 -22.05
CA TYR A 736 12.40 -0.90 -21.16
C TYR A 736 13.40 -1.82 -20.43
N LEU A 737 13.19 -3.12 -20.49
CA LEU A 737 14.09 -4.09 -19.89
C LEU A 737 15.35 -4.29 -20.74
N PRO A 738 16.50 -4.55 -20.10
CA PRO A 738 17.69 -4.98 -20.80
C PRO A 738 17.49 -6.27 -21.60
N ASN A 739 18.31 -6.48 -22.62
CA ASN A 739 18.36 -7.74 -23.35
C ASN A 739 18.78 -8.89 -22.42
N GLU A 740 18.15 -10.06 -22.59
CA GLU A 740 18.43 -11.29 -21.85
C GLU A 740 18.13 -11.22 -20.34
N LEU A 741 17.36 -10.21 -19.92
CA LEU A 741 16.78 -10.12 -18.58
C LEU A 741 15.29 -10.40 -18.64
N ILE A 742 14.81 -11.26 -17.74
CA ILE A 742 13.38 -11.41 -17.45
C ILE A 742 13.06 -10.97 -16.03
N ILE A 743 11.90 -10.38 -15.86
CA ILE A 743 11.36 -10.07 -14.54
C ILE A 743 10.22 -11.06 -14.24
N ALA A 744 10.26 -11.68 -13.06
CA ALA A 744 9.25 -12.60 -12.58
C ALA A 744 8.72 -12.19 -11.20
N PRO A 745 7.42 -12.37 -10.91
CA PRO A 745 6.85 -12.07 -9.60
C PRO A 745 7.20 -13.16 -8.60
N LEU A 746 8.01 -12.83 -7.58
CA LEU A 746 8.35 -13.73 -6.49
C LEU A 746 7.09 -14.17 -5.69
N ASN A 747 6.19 -13.23 -5.45
CA ASN A 747 5.01 -13.41 -4.62
C ASN A 747 3.79 -13.96 -5.40
N ARG A 748 4.01 -14.79 -6.43
CA ARG A 748 2.94 -15.46 -7.17
C ARG A 748 3.14 -16.97 -7.21
N ARG A 749 2.03 -17.68 -7.04
CA ARG A 749 2.02 -19.15 -6.93
C ARG A 749 2.69 -19.82 -8.12
N GLY A 750 3.57 -20.79 -7.83
CA GLY A 750 4.33 -21.59 -8.79
C GLY A 750 5.71 -21.05 -9.11
N PHE A 751 6.01 -19.75 -8.90
CA PHE A 751 7.38 -19.25 -9.09
C PHE A 751 8.37 -19.76 -8.02
N ARG A 752 7.87 -20.28 -6.91
CA ARG A 752 8.65 -20.87 -5.81
C ARG A 752 9.13 -22.27 -6.08
N ASP A 753 8.51 -22.96 -7.05
CA ASP A 753 8.98 -24.27 -7.52
C ASP A 753 10.27 -24.13 -8.34
N ILE A 754 10.63 -22.87 -8.66
CA ILE A 754 11.89 -22.47 -9.26
C ILE A 754 12.86 -22.17 -8.11
N ASP A 755 14.10 -22.65 -8.19
CA ASP A 755 15.12 -22.32 -7.19
C ASP A 755 15.43 -20.81 -7.21
N THR A 756 14.85 -20.10 -6.24
CA THR A 756 15.00 -18.65 -6.09
C THR A 756 16.26 -18.26 -5.34
N THR A 757 17.02 -19.23 -4.79
CA THR A 757 18.27 -19.00 -4.08
C THR A 757 19.39 -18.54 -5.00
N LYS A 758 19.19 -18.70 -6.31
CA LYS A 758 20.12 -18.29 -7.36
C LYS A 758 19.40 -17.31 -8.30
N PRO A 759 19.11 -16.09 -7.86
CA PRO A 759 18.30 -15.12 -8.58
C PRO A 759 18.86 -14.69 -9.93
N TYR A 760 20.14 -14.98 -10.20
CA TYR A 760 20.79 -14.76 -11.49
C TYR A 760 21.11 -16.07 -12.21
N GLU A 761 20.50 -17.18 -11.79
CA GLU A 761 20.62 -18.41 -12.57
C GLU A 761 19.86 -18.29 -13.88
N LEU A 762 20.51 -18.80 -14.89
CA LEU A 762 20.02 -18.76 -16.26
C LEU A 762 18.85 -19.73 -16.41
N ILE A 763 17.73 -19.22 -16.81
CA ILE A 763 16.49 -19.97 -17.01
C ILE A 763 16.24 -20.11 -18.50
N GLU A 764 15.80 -21.30 -18.94
CA GLU A 764 15.34 -21.51 -20.29
C GLU A 764 13.87 -21.16 -20.43
N VAL A 765 13.51 -20.42 -21.49
CA VAL A 765 12.12 -20.17 -21.86
C VAL A 765 11.83 -20.92 -23.15
N LYS A 766 10.94 -21.90 -23.08
CA LYS A 766 10.62 -22.80 -24.21
C LYS A 766 9.18 -22.60 -24.68
N ASN A 767 8.96 -22.80 -25.99
CA ASN A 767 7.62 -22.87 -26.54
C ASN A 767 6.82 -24.03 -25.93
N LEU A 768 5.49 -23.90 -25.86
CA LEU A 768 4.61 -24.92 -25.28
C LEU A 768 4.70 -26.28 -26.00
N GLU A 769 4.97 -26.26 -27.30
CA GLU A 769 5.01 -27.47 -28.14
C GLU A 769 6.28 -28.33 -27.94
N GLU A 770 7.35 -27.75 -27.36
CA GLU A 770 8.63 -28.46 -27.21
C GLU A 770 8.66 -29.49 -26.06
N LEU A 771 7.66 -29.48 -25.17
CA LEU A 771 7.56 -30.45 -24.06
C LEU A 771 6.70 -31.69 -24.36
N SER A 772 6.01 -31.73 -25.49
CA SER A 772 5.16 -32.88 -25.87
C SER A 772 5.91 -34.04 -26.55
N VAL A 773 7.23 -33.97 -26.62
CA VAL A 773 8.04 -34.92 -27.42
C VAL A 773 9.04 -35.75 -26.58
N ASN A 774 8.96 -35.70 -25.25
CA ASN A 774 9.80 -36.57 -24.41
C ASN A 774 8.98 -37.46 -23.47
#